data_3549fda94984f6ff58114ad169abfe52
#
_entry.id   3549fda94984f6ff58114ad169abfe52
#
_cell.length_a   1.000
_cell.length_b   1.000
_cell.length_c   1.000
_cell.angle_alpha   90.00
_cell.angle_beta   90.00
_cell.angle_gamma   90.00
#
_symmetry.space_group_name_H-M   'P 1'
#
loop_
_entity.id
_entity.type
_entity.pdbx_description
1 polymer ?
#
loop_
_entity_poly.entity_id
_entity_poly.type
_entity_poly.pdbx_seq_one_letter_code
_entity_poly.pdbx_strand_id
1 'polypeptide(L)'
;MKITVASIIPLLMACIVGSQNANAQDTFEYGDFKYTITGESTVAIAGISSICTSTVVSAPQNFKYNNHGYTVTSVGEYAFRWSDVTSVTLPNTVDSLQYCAFYSADKLTYVGLPATLKYMGDYCFASTKLTNIILPEGLTEIPNSCFFTVPTLRSITFPSTLKKIKSSSFYKCTGLTEITIPEGCEEIDKAFLYCTNLQRVSLPSTLRVLGDGAFNNCTSLANIDLPSSLESIGEEAFFEDKLLTEISLPRSLKTIGGGAFAKSGLSTISIEEGNTDLKLVDGCVYSNNGKVLALAPMKGLTSHNVAEGCIGIGHGAFWGSELQSIVLPESVAAIDDYAFCQSQLSSINFPFAIRYIGEQALAATRLSKVTLPENLDDISNAVLAGCSSLTELTIPSAVNHVDIRAFWQCTSLKTIHILGQTPPEVEEWYEESENPFFEISGLTVSVPKGTLEAYQNSTWGTTPSNISQIIEGETAIVDLSNIEADGQHDDNGGLLSIRSLTFTFDTNEEISVTEALPRFLFMKDDPVTGPQMKDVVNWKVEKTAKNVATVTPLDASGNAMSVELAKGFNYFLTLPHGEFTTPSATSEHLVIAIAAATPEPIEVLSIDPADGSILVEIEGITLVFDRDIYVENWNVDLSLTKANGEPVEVDYWYALASDTDTHTATIYPVTVDGWYAYMAPVLLDAGEEYTLNIPAGIIKSKENNAPNPAITLVYQGYDSIPNITPVTITPADGSEASSISSISLTYNEDVAVLAQLPKVVLTSDSINGPAVEVEGWFAQVNRRDNKRVDVVPGYLDGNVFYNEAVEIDSTETYYVQLPKGICKGNVTGGRSAALSICLNPGGNAIGTICDDRPSQHSIKNWQDGQIRIIKDSRTYNAAGLIIK
;
A
#
# COMPACT_ATOMS: atom_id res chain seq x y z
N MET A 1 -23.37 -8.74 6.39
CA MET A 1 -22.05 -9.06 5.87
C MET A 1 -21.35 -9.96 6.88
N LYS A 2 -21.20 -11.24 6.59
CA LYS A 2 -20.36 -12.14 7.38
C LYS A 2 -18.93 -11.88 6.88
N ILE A 3 -18.13 -11.18 7.68
CA ILE A 3 -16.67 -11.23 7.47
C ILE A 3 -16.35 -12.71 7.53
N THR A 4 -15.96 -13.26 6.41
CA THR A 4 -15.62 -14.66 6.28
C THR A 4 -14.47 -14.95 7.23
N VAL A 5 -14.63 -15.95 8.05
CA VAL A 5 -13.62 -16.56 8.95
C VAL A 5 -12.33 -16.92 8.19
N ALA A 6 -12.31 -16.80 6.87
CA ALA A 6 -11.19 -17.05 5.98
C ALA A 6 -10.00 -16.08 6.13
N SER A 7 -10.20 -14.83 6.56
CA SER A 7 -9.09 -13.90 6.84
C SER A 7 -8.46 -14.05 8.24
N ILE A 8 -9.03 -14.90 9.10
CA ILE A 8 -8.50 -15.18 10.45
C ILE A 8 -7.80 -16.55 10.50
N ILE A 9 -8.14 -17.46 9.58
CA ILE A 9 -7.55 -18.80 9.54
C ILE A 9 -6.06 -18.80 9.16
N PRO A 10 -5.54 -17.93 8.26
CA PRO A 10 -4.09 -17.85 8.04
C PRO A 10 -3.33 -17.37 9.28
N LEU A 11 -3.91 -16.46 10.07
CA LEU A 11 -3.29 -15.98 11.30
C LEU A 11 -3.25 -17.05 12.42
N LEU A 12 -4.23 -17.96 12.43
CA LEU A 12 -4.23 -19.09 13.38
C LEU A 12 -3.31 -20.23 12.93
N MET A 13 -3.11 -20.44 11.63
CA MET A 13 -2.20 -21.47 11.13
C MET A 13 -0.73 -21.06 11.18
N ALA A 14 -0.40 -19.77 10.98
CA ALA A 14 0.97 -19.27 11.17
C ALA A 14 1.47 -19.48 12.59
N CYS A 15 0.56 -19.61 13.57
CA CYS A 15 0.91 -19.95 14.95
C CYS A 15 1.13 -21.43 15.22
N ILE A 16 0.82 -22.33 14.30
CA ILE A 16 0.88 -23.79 14.52
C ILE A 16 2.21 -24.40 14.05
N VAL A 17 2.91 -23.76 13.09
CA VAL A 17 4.12 -24.33 12.46
C VAL A 17 5.43 -23.79 13.07
N GLY A 18 5.41 -22.70 13.85
CA GLY A 18 6.60 -22.04 14.39
C GLY A 18 7.28 -22.72 15.60
N SER A 19 7.11 -24.01 15.87
CA SER A 19 7.64 -24.61 17.11
C SER A 19 8.76 -25.65 16.91
N GLN A 20 9.41 -25.67 15.77
CA GLN A 20 10.62 -26.51 15.64
C GLN A 20 11.66 -25.82 14.74
N ASN A 21 12.43 -24.90 15.27
CA ASN A 21 13.82 -24.65 14.90
C ASN A 21 14.40 -23.46 15.68
N ALA A 22 14.41 -23.55 17.04
CA ALA A 22 15.49 -22.89 17.75
C ALA A 22 16.75 -23.69 17.41
N ASN A 23 17.72 -23.05 16.77
CA ASN A 23 19.11 -23.54 16.77
C ASN A 23 19.38 -24.12 18.14
N ALA A 24 20.12 -25.24 18.22
CA ALA A 24 20.51 -25.86 19.46
C ALA A 24 21.38 -24.88 20.29
N GLN A 25 20.78 -23.80 20.80
CA GLN A 25 21.31 -23.03 21.90
C GLN A 25 21.27 -23.99 23.10
N ASP A 26 22.37 -24.10 23.83
CA ASP A 26 22.46 -24.95 25.01
C ASP A 26 21.33 -24.62 25.97
N THR A 27 20.26 -25.41 25.90
CA THR A 27 19.12 -25.28 26.80
C THR A 27 19.27 -26.29 27.96
N PHE A 28 18.92 -25.88 29.12
CA PHE A 28 18.94 -26.74 30.30
C PHE A 28 17.78 -26.43 31.26
N GLU A 29 17.44 -27.36 32.11
CA GLU A 29 16.41 -27.18 33.14
C GLU A 29 17.04 -26.95 34.50
N TYR A 30 16.52 -25.97 35.27
CA TYR A 30 16.89 -25.70 36.65
C TYR A 30 15.68 -25.15 37.40
N GLY A 31 15.34 -25.82 38.52
CA GLY A 31 14.12 -25.49 39.27
C GLY A 31 12.87 -25.64 38.41
N ASP A 32 12.01 -24.65 38.47
CA ASP A 32 10.73 -24.66 37.76
C ASP A 32 10.84 -24.27 36.25
N PHE A 33 12.04 -23.92 35.76
CA PHE A 33 12.19 -23.32 34.44
C PHE A 33 13.19 -24.08 33.57
N LYS A 34 12.96 -23.98 32.28
CA LYS A 34 13.89 -24.23 31.20
C LYS A 34 14.58 -22.92 30.82
N TYR A 35 15.85 -22.94 30.57
CA TYR A 35 16.67 -21.78 30.25
C TYR A 35 17.44 -21.99 28.96
N THR A 36 17.69 -20.91 28.25
CA THR A 36 18.56 -20.81 27.07
C THR A 36 19.74 -19.90 27.42
N ILE A 37 20.97 -20.29 27.11
CA ILE A 37 22.16 -19.46 27.31
C ILE A 37 22.15 -18.32 26.27
N THR A 38 22.22 -17.07 26.74
CA THR A 38 22.22 -15.86 25.93
C THR A 38 23.56 -15.13 25.95
N GLY A 39 24.49 -15.55 26.80
CA GLY A 39 25.80 -14.97 26.91
C GLY A 39 26.62 -15.77 27.94
N GLU A 40 27.86 -15.34 28.20
CA GLU A 40 28.80 -16.07 29.04
C GLU A 40 28.26 -16.39 30.46
N SER A 41 27.46 -15.50 31.03
CA SER A 41 26.83 -15.66 32.35
C SER A 41 25.38 -15.20 32.40
N THR A 42 24.72 -15.12 31.23
CA THR A 42 23.32 -14.69 31.12
C THR A 42 22.47 -15.76 30.47
N VAL A 43 21.20 -15.81 30.86
CA VAL A 43 20.20 -16.73 30.33
C VAL A 43 18.84 -16.05 30.10
N ALA A 44 18.10 -16.55 29.10
CA ALA A 44 16.68 -16.29 28.94
C ALA A 44 15.86 -17.45 29.54
N ILE A 45 14.69 -17.16 30.10
CA ILE A 45 13.68 -18.17 30.38
C ILE A 45 13.14 -18.69 29.01
N ALA A 46 13.27 -19.99 28.78
CA ALA A 46 12.82 -20.64 27.56
C ALA A 46 11.52 -21.44 27.75
N GLY A 47 11.04 -21.56 28.97
CA GLY A 47 9.80 -22.27 29.26
C GLY A 47 9.72 -22.76 30.70
N ILE A 48 8.70 -23.55 30.95
CA ILE A 48 8.52 -24.29 32.21
C ILE A 48 9.29 -25.61 32.13
N SER A 49 9.99 -25.98 33.23
CA SER A 49 10.70 -27.25 33.31
C SER A 49 9.72 -28.43 33.23
N SER A 50 10.17 -29.53 32.63
CA SER A 50 9.42 -30.80 32.53
C SER A 50 9.07 -31.41 33.87
N ILE A 51 9.78 -31.05 34.94
CA ILE A 51 9.55 -31.53 36.30
C ILE A 51 8.72 -30.59 37.17
N CYS A 52 8.39 -29.39 36.62
CA CYS A 52 7.60 -28.39 37.37
C CYS A 52 6.15 -28.87 37.50
N THR A 53 5.64 -28.96 38.73
CA THR A 53 4.24 -29.29 39.02
C THR A 53 3.44 -28.10 39.55
N SER A 54 4.11 -26.96 39.77
CA SER A 54 3.50 -25.74 40.29
C SER A 54 2.86 -24.90 39.16
N THR A 55 1.66 -24.40 39.42
CA THR A 55 1.03 -23.40 38.53
C THR A 55 1.38 -21.96 38.93
N VAL A 56 2.05 -21.77 40.06
CA VAL A 56 2.55 -20.47 40.55
C VAL A 56 4.05 -20.56 40.62
N VAL A 57 4.75 -19.81 39.79
CA VAL A 57 6.21 -19.89 39.64
C VAL A 57 6.87 -18.52 39.83
N SER A 58 8.09 -18.52 40.39
CA SER A 58 8.91 -17.32 40.55
C SER A 58 10.32 -17.59 40.06
N ALA A 59 10.76 -16.84 39.02
CA ALA A 59 12.09 -17.03 38.48
C ALA A 59 13.17 -16.43 39.41
N PRO A 60 14.26 -17.16 39.66
CA PRO A 60 15.37 -16.65 40.46
C PRO A 60 16.12 -15.55 39.67
N GLN A 61 16.68 -14.59 40.41
CA GLN A 61 17.51 -13.55 39.82
C GLN A 61 18.84 -14.14 39.30
N ASN A 62 19.49 -14.94 40.14
CA ASN A 62 20.75 -15.61 39.88
C ASN A 62 20.72 -17.05 40.40
N PHE A 63 21.41 -17.94 39.74
CA PHE A 63 21.57 -19.32 40.18
C PHE A 63 22.89 -19.92 39.67
N LYS A 64 23.27 -21.08 40.21
CA LYS A 64 24.43 -21.84 39.76
C LYS A 64 23.99 -23.16 39.15
N TYR A 65 24.49 -23.45 37.95
CA TYR A 65 24.30 -24.73 37.27
C TYR A 65 25.64 -25.23 36.74
N ASN A 66 25.98 -26.49 37.03
CA ASN A 66 27.28 -27.10 36.69
C ASN A 66 28.50 -26.25 37.11
N ASN A 67 28.49 -25.70 38.34
CA ASN A 67 29.49 -24.77 38.88
C ASN A 67 29.61 -23.41 38.18
N HIS A 68 28.80 -23.11 37.15
CA HIS A 68 28.75 -21.83 36.47
C HIS A 68 27.60 -20.98 37.05
N GLY A 69 27.82 -19.67 37.22
CA GLY A 69 26.81 -18.72 37.71
C GLY A 69 26.07 -18.08 36.56
N TYR A 70 24.73 -18.07 36.61
CA TYR A 70 23.89 -17.44 35.58
C TYR A 70 22.97 -16.37 36.18
N THR A 71 22.74 -15.30 35.44
CA THR A 71 21.76 -14.26 35.68
C THR A 71 20.62 -14.35 34.67
N VAL A 72 19.38 -14.31 35.14
CA VAL A 72 18.20 -14.31 34.25
C VAL A 72 17.96 -12.89 33.77
N THR A 73 18.11 -12.62 32.45
CA THR A 73 18.03 -11.28 31.88
C THR A 73 16.82 -11.05 30.93
N SER A 74 16.20 -12.14 30.48
CA SER A 74 15.06 -12.02 29.56
C SER A 74 14.11 -13.20 29.65
N VAL A 75 12.92 -13.03 29.11
CA VAL A 75 11.99 -14.11 28.77
C VAL A 75 12.04 -14.32 27.25
N GLY A 76 12.37 -15.52 26.82
CA GLY A 76 12.53 -15.88 25.42
C GLY A 76 11.22 -15.93 24.64
N GLU A 77 11.34 -16.07 23.33
CA GLU A 77 10.19 -16.23 22.44
C GLU A 77 9.40 -17.50 22.80
N TYR A 78 8.07 -17.38 22.83
CA TYR A 78 7.15 -18.47 23.15
C TYR A 78 7.39 -19.18 24.50
N ALA A 79 8.17 -18.60 25.40
CA ALA A 79 8.63 -19.26 26.63
C ALA A 79 7.50 -19.87 27.47
N PHE A 80 6.38 -19.20 27.61
CA PHE A 80 5.22 -19.69 28.36
C PHE A 80 4.03 -20.06 27.49
N ARG A 81 4.24 -20.22 26.18
CA ARG A 81 3.17 -20.59 25.26
C ARG A 81 2.52 -21.91 25.68
N TRP A 82 1.17 -21.90 25.80
CA TRP A 82 0.37 -23.06 26.20
C TRP A 82 0.73 -23.66 27.56
N SER A 83 1.40 -22.92 28.41
CA SER A 83 1.73 -23.38 29.73
C SER A 83 0.50 -23.35 30.67
N ASP A 84 0.49 -24.26 31.67
CA ASP A 84 -0.57 -24.35 32.67
C ASP A 84 -0.37 -23.39 33.85
N VAL A 85 0.61 -22.49 33.78
CA VAL A 85 0.89 -21.52 34.84
C VAL A 85 -0.24 -20.52 35.02
N THR A 86 -0.59 -20.27 36.27
CA THR A 86 -1.61 -19.27 36.65
C THR A 86 -1.02 -17.96 37.11
N SER A 87 0.23 -17.98 37.58
CA SER A 87 0.96 -16.83 38.09
C SER A 87 2.46 -16.97 37.85
N VAL A 88 3.09 -15.91 37.31
CA VAL A 88 4.54 -15.83 37.09
C VAL A 88 5.07 -14.56 37.72
N THR A 89 6.17 -14.66 38.49
CA THR A 89 6.91 -13.51 38.99
C THR A 89 8.32 -13.49 38.38
N LEU A 90 8.69 -12.37 37.77
CA LEU A 90 9.98 -12.18 37.11
C LEU A 90 10.94 -11.38 38.04
N PRO A 91 12.25 -11.69 38.03
CA PRO A 91 13.23 -10.98 38.85
C PRO A 91 13.61 -9.62 38.25
N ASN A 92 14.13 -8.72 39.08
CA ASN A 92 14.59 -7.37 38.69
C ASN A 92 15.86 -7.35 37.81
N THR A 93 16.27 -8.46 37.26
CA THR A 93 17.34 -8.54 36.24
C THR A 93 16.78 -8.73 34.83
N VAL A 94 15.49 -9.01 34.73
CA VAL A 94 14.81 -9.13 33.42
C VAL A 94 14.53 -7.73 32.88
N ASP A 95 15.04 -7.44 31.70
CA ASP A 95 14.84 -6.18 30.95
C ASP A 95 14.01 -6.33 29.71
N SER A 96 13.77 -7.56 29.23
CA SER A 96 13.05 -7.80 28.00
C SER A 96 12.17 -9.07 28.04
N LEU A 97 10.99 -8.94 27.44
CA LEU A 97 10.09 -10.03 27.08
C LEU A 97 10.07 -10.13 25.55
N GLN A 98 10.41 -11.30 25.01
CA GLN A 98 10.50 -11.48 23.55
C GLN A 98 9.14 -11.75 22.94
N TYR A 99 9.11 -11.89 21.60
CA TYR A 99 7.92 -12.17 20.79
C TYR A 99 7.13 -13.34 21.38
N CYS A 100 5.79 -13.17 21.53
CA CYS A 100 4.90 -14.23 22.02
C CYS A 100 5.28 -14.85 23.39
N ALA A 101 6.02 -14.17 24.26
CA ALA A 101 6.57 -14.75 25.48
C ALA A 101 5.54 -15.50 26.33
N PHE A 102 4.30 -15.00 26.45
CA PHE A 102 3.18 -15.62 27.18
C PHE A 102 1.98 -15.93 26.26
N TYR A 103 2.18 -16.02 24.95
CA TYR A 103 1.12 -16.25 24.00
C TYR A 103 0.31 -17.51 24.31
N SER A 104 -1.02 -17.39 24.35
CA SER A 104 -1.93 -18.51 24.64
C SER A 104 -1.63 -19.27 25.96
N ALA A 105 -1.03 -18.60 26.98
CA ALA A 105 -1.02 -19.10 28.33
C ALA A 105 -2.42 -18.90 28.93
N ASP A 106 -3.36 -19.76 28.57
CA ASP A 106 -4.82 -19.60 28.77
C ASP A 106 -5.29 -19.73 30.22
N LYS A 107 -4.38 -20.06 31.14
CA LYS A 107 -4.62 -20.11 32.61
C LYS A 107 -3.94 -18.96 33.34
N LEU A 108 -3.09 -18.17 32.67
CA LEU A 108 -2.32 -17.10 33.28
C LEU A 108 -3.20 -15.93 33.66
N THR A 109 -3.33 -15.68 34.98
CA THR A 109 -4.13 -14.59 35.55
C THR A 109 -3.31 -13.45 36.13
N TYR A 110 -2.03 -13.69 36.40
CA TYR A 110 -1.12 -12.72 37.01
C TYR A 110 0.30 -12.86 36.49
N VAL A 111 0.92 -11.71 36.18
CA VAL A 111 2.37 -11.60 35.93
C VAL A 111 2.93 -10.44 36.73
N GLY A 112 3.92 -10.76 37.60
CA GLY A 112 4.72 -9.78 38.31
C GLY A 112 5.87 -9.30 37.41
N LEU A 113 5.72 -8.13 36.79
CA LEU A 113 6.73 -7.52 35.92
C LEU A 113 7.79 -6.78 36.77
N PRO A 114 9.08 -6.88 36.39
CA PRO A 114 10.15 -6.17 37.09
C PRO A 114 10.19 -4.69 36.68
N ALA A 115 10.65 -3.83 37.59
CA ALA A 115 10.83 -2.40 37.33
C ALA A 115 11.92 -2.09 36.29
N THR A 116 12.76 -3.06 35.97
CA THR A 116 13.84 -2.97 34.98
C THR A 116 13.41 -3.24 33.54
N LEU A 117 12.17 -3.68 33.32
CA LEU A 117 11.67 -4.06 32.01
C LEU A 117 11.63 -2.83 31.05
N LYS A 118 12.29 -2.95 29.90
CA LYS A 118 12.41 -1.91 28.89
C LYS A 118 11.79 -2.28 27.54
N TYR A 119 11.62 -3.58 27.30
CA TYR A 119 11.13 -4.08 26.02
C TYR A 119 10.10 -5.19 26.22
N MET A 120 9.02 -5.11 25.43
CA MET A 120 8.04 -6.17 25.25
C MET A 120 7.90 -6.44 23.75
N GLY A 121 7.88 -7.71 23.36
CA GLY A 121 7.64 -8.14 21.99
C GLY A 121 6.17 -8.15 21.61
N ASP A 122 5.89 -8.22 20.32
CA ASP A 122 4.53 -8.37 19.82
C ASP A 122 3.88 -9.66 20.36
N TYR A 123 2.54 -9.65 20.49
CA TYR A 123 1.76 -10.77 21.04
C TYR A 123 2.17 -11.24 22.44
N CYS A 124 2.93 -10.48 23.19
CA CYS A 124 3.57 -10.91 24.43
C CYS A 124 2.60 -11.57 25.42
N PHE A 125 1.40 -11.03 25.60
CA PHE A 125 0.36 -11.53 26.51
C PHE A 125 -0.92 -11.94 25.80
N ALA A 126 -0.87 -12.13 24.48
CA ALA A 126 -2.06 -12.44 23.70
C ALA A 126 -2.70 -13.77 24.14
N SER A 127 -4.03 -13.80 24.16
CA SER A 127 -4.84 -14.97 24.53
C SER A 127 -4.54 -15.52 25.94
N THR A 128 -4.22 -14.64 26.89
CA THR A 128 -4.10 -14.98 28.32
C THR A 128 -5.41 -14.74 29.08
N LYS A 129 -5.40 -15.00 30.41
CA LYS A 129 -6.51 -14.70 31.33
C LYS A 129 -6.15 -13.60 32.34
N LEU A 130 -5.20 -12.73 32.00
CA LEU A 130 -4.85 -11.60 32.86
C LEU A 130 -6.08 -10.78 33.21
N THR A 131 -6.20 -10.38 34.47
CA THR A 131 -7.32 -9.57 34.96
C THR A 131 -6.91 -8.12 35.17
N ASN A 132 -5.67 -7.90 35.54
CA ASN A 132 -5.03 -6.62 35.71
C ASN A 132 -3.53 -6.74 35.44
N ILE A 133 -2.90 -5.65 35.03
CA ILE A 133 -1.46 -5.56 34.82
C ILE A 133 -0.97 -4.14 35.12
N ILE A 134 0.20 -4.05 35.74
CA ILE A 134 0.92 -2.80 35.97
C ILE A 134 2.18 -2.86 35.12
N LEU A 135 2.29 -1.96 34.12
CA LEU A 135 3.46 -1.84 33.28
C LEU A 135 4.49 -0.92 33.94
N PRO A 136 5.77 -1.33 34.02
CA PRO A 136 6.81 -0.57 34.71
C PRO A 136 7.22 0.67 33.88
N GLU A 137 7.78 1.66 34.57
CA GLU A 137 8.40 2.83 33.94
C GLU A 137 9.56 2.44 33.01
N GLY A 138 9.74 3.19 31.93
CA GLY A 138 10.77 2.95 30.91
C GLY A 138 10.29 2.27 29.66
N LEU A 139 9.07 1.70 29.65
CA LEU A 139 8.41 1.29 28.41
C LEU A 139 7.89 2.52 27.67
N THR A 140 8.23 2.64 26.40
CA THR A 140 7.83 3.77 25.55
C THR A 140 6.70 3.42 24.59
N GLU A 141 6.41 2.13 24.41
CA GLU A 141 5.36 1.66 23.53
C GLU A 141 4.66 0.40 24.05
N ILE A 142 3.41 0.23 23.71
CA ILE A 142 2.71 -1.05 23.77
C ILE A 142 2.83 -1.69 22.39
N PRO A 143 3.45 -2.86 22.26
CA PRO A 143 3.71 -3.48 20.97
C PRO A 143 2.43 -4.01 20.30
N ASN A 144 2.54 -4.38 19.02
CA ASN A 144 1.42 -4.90 18.28
C ASN A 144 0.82 -6.14 18.95
N SER A 145 -0.51 -6.19 19.00
CA SER A 145 -1.25 -7.34 19.52
C SER A 145 -0.82 -7.80 20.92
N CYS A 146 -0.19 -6.95 21.73
CA CYS A 146 0.39 -7.34 23.04
C CYS A 146 -0.62 -8.03 23.94
N PHE A 147 -1.85 -7.52 24.03
CA PHE A 147 -2.97 -8.09 24.81
C PHE A 147 -4.11 -8.57 23.88
N PHE A 148 -3.78 -9.02 22.67
CA PHE A 148 -4.75 -9.51 21.70
C PHE A 148 -5.63 -10.62 22.31
N THR A 149 -6.95 -10.40 22.29
CA THR A 149 -7.94 -11.36 22.82
C THR A 149 -7.68 -11.75 24.28
N VAL A 150 -7.59 -10.75 25.19
CA VAL A 150 -7.57 -10.94 26.64
C VAL A 150 -8.90 -10.43 27.24
N PRO A 151 -10.01 -11.20 27.11
CA PRO A 151 -11.35 -10.73 27.49
C PRO A 151 -11.55 -10.58 28.98
N THR A 152 -10.63 -11.06 29.79
CA THR A 152 -10.64 -10.95 31.26
C THR A 152 -9.95 -9.72 31.79
N LEU A 153 -9.19 -8.97 30.95
CA LEU A 153 -8.47 -7.77 31.34
C LEU A 153 -9.45 -6.65 31.70
N ARG A 154 -9.42 -6.23 32.98
CA ARG A 154 -10.30 -5.21 33.52
C ARG A 154 -9.61 -3.88 33.74
N SER A 155 -8.32 -3.90 34.03
CA SER A 155 -7.54 -2.70 34.25
C SER A 155 -6.09 -2.88 33.83
N ILE A 156 -5.51 -1.79 33.36
CA ILE A 156 -4.09 -1.67 33.04
C ILE A 156 -3.59 -0.33 33.59
N THR A 157 -2.40 -0.37 34.19
CA THR A 157 -1.68 0.85 34.56
C THR A 157 -0.53 1.03 33.59
N PHE A 158 -0.56 2.10 32.84
CA PHE A 158 0.49 2.46 31.89
C PHE A 158 1.64 3.23 32.58
N PRO A 159 2.87 3.12 32.08
CA PRO A 159 3.98 3.95 32.52
C PRO A 159 3.84 5.39 32.03
N SER A 160 4.39 6.34 32.79
CA SER A 160 4.42 7.77 32.38
C SER A 160 5.34 8.03 31.18
N THR A 161 6.18 7.08 30.83
CA THR A 161 7.11 7.12 29.68
C THR A 161 6.46 6.72 28.36
N LEU A 162 5.20 6.25 28.37
CA LEU A 162 4.50 5.75 27.18
C LEU A 162 4.33 6.85 26.10
N LYS A 163 4.71 6.53 24.86
CA LYS A 163 4.58 7.40 23.68
C LYS A 163 3.57 6.89 22.67
N LYS A 164 3.49 5.56 22.50
CA LYS A 164 2.67 4.93 21.48
C LYS A 164 1.95 3.68 21.95
N ILE A 165 0.73 3.47 21.45
CA ILE A 165 -0.02 2.23 21.58
C ILE A 165 -0.22 1.70 20.15
N LYS A 166 0.40 0.55 19.84
CA LYS A 166 0.43 0.00 18.48
C LYS A 166 -0.79 -0.85 18.14
N SER A 167 -0.86 -1.25 16.90
CA SER A 167 -2.01 -1.92 16.28
C SER A 167 -2.42 -3.18 17.04
N SER A 168 -3.75 -3.36 17.19
CA SER A 168 -4.40 -4.53 17.79
C SER A 168 -3.97 -4.85 19.23
N SER A 169 -3.25 -3.92 19.89
CA SER A 169 -2.69 -4.16 21.24
C SER A 169 -3.73 -4.64 22.23
N PHE A 170 -4.97 -4.19 22.14
CA PHE A 170 -6.10 -4.54 22.98
C PHE A 170 -7.29 -5.13 22.21
N TYR A 171 -7.03 -5.71 21.03
CA TYR A 171 -8.09 -6.32 20.22
C TYR A 171 -8.94 -7.30 21.03
N LYS A 172 -10.26 -7.07 21.06
CA LYS A 172 -11.22 -7.89 21.81
C LYS A 172 -10.94 -8.00 23.34
N CYS A 173 -10.34 -6.98 23.96
CA CYS A 173 -10.25 -6.88 25.40
C CYS A 173 -11.60 -6.47 26.02
N THR A 174 -12.59 -7.33 25.90
CA THR A 174 -14.00 -7.04 26.31
C THR A 174 -14.20 -6.88 27.82
N GLY A 175 -13.19 -7.20 28.64
CA GLY A 175 -13.21 -6.93 30.08
C GLY A 175 -12.98 -5.48 30.45
N LEU A 176 -12.36 -4.68 29.57
CA LEU A 176 -12.11 -3.26 29.79
C LEU A 176 -13.42 -2.47 29.72
N THR A 177 -13.76 -1.75 30.78
CA THR A 177 -14.90 -0.83 30.84
C THR A 177 -14.47 0.63 30.85
N GLU A 178 -13.27 0.90 31.26
CA GLU A 178 -12.66 2.23 31.25
C GLU A 178 -11.15 2.11 31.01
N ILE A 179 -10.56 3.15 30.40
CA ILE A 179 -9.13 3.24 30.22
C ILE A 179 -8.66 4.69 30.32
N THR A 180 -7.51 4.88 30.96
CA THR A 180 -6.84 6.18 31.04
C THR A 180 -5.47 6.06 30.39
N ILE A 181 -5.25 6.81 29.33
CA ILE A 181 -3.99 6.90 28.61
C ILE A 181 -3.14 7.99 29.29
N PRO A 182 -1.87 7.72 29.61
CA PRO A 182 -1.04 8.66 30.38
C PRO A 182 -0.62 9.86 29.54
N GLU A 183 -0.37 10.98 30.21
CA GLU A 183 0.28 12.14 29.59
C GLU A 183 1.63 11.75 29.00
N GLY A 184 1.95 12.32 27.84
CA GLY A 184 3.14 11.96 27.07
C GLY A 184 2.88 11.00 25.93
N CYS A 185 1.74 10.27 25.91
CA CYS A 185 1.34 9.45 24.78
C CYS A 185 0.90 10.35 23.62
N GLU A 186 1.44 10.11 22.43
CA GLU A 186 1.27 10.95 21.24
C GLU A 186 0.45 10.27 20.14
N GLU A 187 0.40 8.91 20.17
CA GLU A 187 -0.23 8.13 19.10
C GLU A 187 -0.91 6.87 19.66
N ILE A 188 -2.14 6.64 19.23
CA ILE A 188 -2.90 5.41 19.43
C ILE A 188 -3.28 4.91 18.02
N ASP A 189 -2.69 3.79 17.62
CA ASP A 189 -3.03 3.13 16.36
C ASP A 189 -4.29 2.25 16.53
N LYS A 190 -4.58 1.33 15.67
CA LYS A 190 -5.70 0.36 15.67
C LYS A 190 -5.80 -0.48 16.97
N ALA A 191 -5.80 0.18 18.13
CA ALA A 191 -5.46 -0.45 19.41
C ALA A 191 -6.64 -1.15 20.10
N PHE A 192 -7.82 -0.51 20.18
CA PHE A 192 -8.96 -0.96 20.98
C PHE A 192 -10.09 -1.58 20.17
N LEU A 193 -9.78 -2.09 19.02
CA LEU A 193 -10.72 -2.73 18.09
C LEU A 193 -11.51 -3.85 18.80
N TYR A 194 -12.84 -3.80 18.71
CA TYR A 194 -13.77 -4.72 19.39
C TYR A 194 -13.70 -4.74 20.93
N CYS A 195 -13.29 -3.67 21.58
CA CYS A 195 -13.44 -3.50 23.02
C CYS A 195 -14.91 -3.13 23.37
N THR A 196 -15.84 -4.07 23.12
CA THR A 196 -17.30 -3.82 23.08
C THR A 196 -17.90 -3.29 24.38
N ASN A 197 -17.24 -3.50 25.54
CA ASN A 197 -17.70 -3.02 26.85
C ASN A 197 -17.02 -1.73 27.31
N LEU A 198 -16.12 -1.15 26.50
CA LEU A 198 -15.41 0.08 26.82
C LEU A 198 -16.39 1.26 26.81
N GLN A 199 -16.60 1.88 27.99
CA GLN A 199 -17.58 2.95 28.20
C GLN A 199 -16.92 4.32 28.35
N ARG A 200 -15.72 4.37 28.90
CA ARG A 200 -14.99 5.61 29.18
C ARG A 200 -13.53 5.52 28.74
N VAL A 201 -13.11 6.54 28.03
CA VAL A 201 -11.72 6.70 27.57
C VAL A 201 -11.26 8.10 28.01
N SER A 202 -10.16 8.16 28.75
CA SER A 202 -9.50 9.41 29.07
C SER A 202 -8.25 9.52 28.19
N LEU A 203 -8.23 10.48 27.30
CA LEU A 203 -7.13 10.75 26.37
C LEU A 203 -6.19 11.83 26.96
N PRO A 204 -4.87 11.74 26.73
CA PRO A 204 -3.92 12.75 27.22
C PRO A 204 -3.93 14.01 26.36
N SER A 205 -3.55 15.12 26.98
CA SER A 205 -3.41 16.40 26.28
C SER A 205 -2.28 16.44 25.24
N THR A 206 -1.45 15.41 25.19
CA THR A 206 -0.33 15.25 24.26
C THR A 206 -0.66 14.43 23.01
N LEU A 207 -1.84 13.81 22.95
CA LEU A 207 -2.22 12.95 21.83
C LEU A 207 -2.41 13.74 20.55
N ARG A 208 -1.72 13.32 19.48
CA ARG A 208 -1.74 13.94 18.15
C ARG A 208 -2.43 13.08 17.10
N VAL A 209 -2.33 11.77 17.23
CA VAL A 209 -2.84 10.82 16.23
C VAL A 209 -3.72 9.77 16.88
N LEU A 210 -4.97 9.69 16.43
CA LEU A 210 -5.80 8.49 16.53
C LEU A 210 -5.73 7.79 15.18
N GLY A 211 -5.11 6.62 15.15
CA GLY A 211 -4.94 5.84 13.93
C GLY A 211 -6.20 5.10 13.49
N ASP A 212 -6.06 4.34 12.40
CA ASP A 212 -7.16 3.59 11.81
C ASP A 212 -7.79 2.62 12.80
N GLY A 213 -9.11 2.57 12.83
CA GLY A 213 -9.85 1.68 13.71
C GLY A 213 -9.50 1.76 15.20
N ALA A 214 -8.96 2.88 15.70
CA ALA A 214 -8.46 3.01 17.08
C ALA A 214 -9.47 2.54 18.12
N PHE A 215 -10.75 2.85 17.96
CA PHE A 215 -11.89 2.43 18.81
C PHE A 215 -12.97 1.67 18.03
N ASN A 216 -12.70 1.19 16.85
CA ASN A 216 -13.65 0.50 16.00
C ASN A 216 -14.40 -0.62 16.76
N ASN A 217 -15.74 -0.62 16.69
CA ASN A 217 -16.60 -1.54 17.41
C ASN A 217 -16.50 -1.45 18.95
N CYS A 218 -16.23 -0.26 19.53
CA CYS A 218 -16.38 0.02 20.94
C CYS A 218 -17.85 0.36 21.25
N THR A 219 -18.74 -0.58 21.02
CA THR A 219 -20.21 -0.38 20.97
C THR A 219 -20.84 0.18 22.25
N SER A 220 -20.11 0.19 23.39
CA SER A 220 -20.54 0.80 24.66
C SER A 220 -19.97 2.21 24.88
N LEU A 221 -19.13 2.73 23.99
CA LEU A 221 -18.54 4.06 24.09
C LEU A 221 -19.59 5.11 23.73
N ALA A 222 -20.05 5.84 24.74
CA ALA A 222 -21.13 6.82 24.58
C ALA A 222 -20.62 8.25 24.32
N ASN A 223 -19.45 8.57 24.82
CA ASN A 223 -18.79 9.85 24.63
C ASN A 223 -17.27 9.71 24.71
N ILE A 224 -16.57 10.63 24.07
CA ILE A 224 -15.12 10.75 24.13
C ILE A 224 -14.73 12.21 23.95
N ASP A 225 -13.88 12.71 24.83
CA ASP A 225 -13.35 14.06 24.75
C ASP A 225 -12.03 14.03 23.95
N LEU A 226 -12.02 14.63 22.77
CA LEU A 226 -10.85 14.72 21.92
C LEU A 226 -9.95 15.87 22.40
N PRO A 227 -8.63 15.65 22.61
CA PRO A 227 -7.77 16.70 23.14
C PRO A 227 -7.44 17.74 22.07
N SER A 228 -7.19 18.98 22.53
CA SER A 228 -6.88 20.14 21.66
C SER A 228 -5.55 20.05 20.92
N SER A 229 -4.79 18.96 21.10
CA SER A 229 -3.55 18.63 20.40
C SER A 229 -3.77 17.67 19.22
N LEU A 230 -4.97 17.06 19.11
CA LEU A 230 -5.24 16.03 18.11
C LEU A 230 -5.21 16.61 16.69
N GLU A 231 -4.36 16.05 15.83
CA GLU A 231 -4.17 16.49 14.45
C GLU A 231 -4.85 15.60 13.43
N SER A 232 -4.98 14.30 13.71
CA SER A 232 -5.59 13.35 12.78
C SER A 232 -6.43 12.28 13.47
N ILE A 233 -7.53 11.91 12.81
CA ILE A 233 -8.35 10.74 13.10
C ILE A 233 -8.26 9.83 11.87
N GLY A 234 -7.88 8.56 12.05
CA GLY A 234 -7.69 7.57 11.01
C GLY A 234 -9.00 6.98 10.48
N GLU A 235 -8.87 6.11 9.48
CA GLU A 235 -10.00 5.43 8.86
C GLU A 235 -10.74 4.54 9.87
N GLU A 236 -12.08 4.51 9.79
CA GLU A 236 -12.92 3.69 10.66
C GLU A 236 -12.64 3.83 12.17
N ALA A 237 -12.03 4.91 12.64
CA ALA A 237 -11.57 5.05 14.03
C ALA A 237 -12.67 4.81 15.07
N PHE A 238 -13.93 5.15 14.78
CA PHE A 238 -15.14 4.97 15.61
C PHE A 238 -16.24 4.22 14.86
N PHE A 239 -15.85 3.33 13.95
CA PHE A 239 -16.78 2.55 13.15
C PHE A 239 -17.67 1.66 14.04
N GLU A 240 -18.98 1.68 13.81
CA GLU A 240 -19.99 0.93 14.60
C GLU A 240 -20.09 1.29 16.10
N ASP A 241 -19.60 2.44 16.54
CA ASP A 241 -19.75 2.93 17.91
C ASP A 241 -21.16 3.50 18.13
N LYS A 242 -22.12 2.61 18.30
CA LYS A 242 -23.57 2.91 18.22
C LYS A 242 -24.10 3.81 19.33
N LEU A 243 -23.40 3.90 20.46
CA LEU A 243 -23.77 4.80 21.55
C LEU A 243 -23.09 6.17 21.48
N LEU A 244 -22.09 6.35 20.61
CA LEU A 244 -21.45 7.63 20.37
C LEU A 244 -22.37 8.51 19.52
N THR A 245 -23.09 9.45 20.19
CA THR A 245 -24.12 10.27 19.54
C THR A 245 -23.69 11.69 19.22
N GLU A 246 -22.62 12.17 19.84
CA GLU A 246 -22.09 13.50 19.62
C GLU A 246 -20.55 13.50 19.61
N ILE A 247 -19.94 14.41 18.87
CA ILE A 247 -18.52 14.63 18.83
C ILE A 247 -18.16 16.10 18.66
N SER A 248 -17.16 16.56 19.41
CA SER A 248 -16.57 17.88 19.24
C SER A 248 -15.18 17.74 18.64
N LEU A 249 -14.99 18.21 17.42
CA LEU A 249 -13.70 18.15 16.70
C LEU A 249 -12.81 19.32 17.12
N PRO A 250 -11.59 19.07 17.60
CA PRO A 250 -10.72 20.13 18.12
C PRO A 250 -10.18 21.03 16.98
N ARG A 251 -9.79 22.23 17.37
CA ARG A 251 -9.25 23.22 16.41
C ARG A 251 -7.98 22.81 15.70
N SER A 252 -7.21 21.90 16.29
CA SER A 252 -5.96 21.37 15.72
C SER A 252 -6.16 20.28 14.70
N LEU A 253 -7.39 19.72 14.60
CA LEU A 253 -7.68 18.59 13.73
C LEU A 253 -7.62 19.01 12.26
N LYS A 254 -6.77 18.31 11.49
CA LYS A 254 -6.51 18.58 10.06
C LYS A 254 -7.21 17.57 9.18
N THR A 255 -7.20 16.28 9.59
CA THR A 255 -7.69 15.17 8.76
C THR A 255 -8.62 14.25 9.52
N ILE A 256 -9.64 13.77 8.80
CA ILE A 256 -10.56 12.73 9.23
C ILE A 256 -10.50 11.64 8.17
N GLY A 257 -10.11 10.44 8.55
CA GLY A 257 -10.03 9.27 7.67
C GLY A 257 -11.39 8.78 7.20
N GLY A 258 -11.40 8.06 6.11
CA GLY A 258 -12.61 7.53 5.49
C GLY A 258 -13.42 6.66 6.44
N GLY A 259 -14.73 6.88 6.47
CA GLY A 259 -15.62 6.10 7.33
C GLY A 259 -15.33 6.17 8.83
N ALA A 260 -14.55 7.16 9.29
CA ALA A 260 -14.12 7.27 10.70
C ALA A 260 -15.26 7.09 11.72
N PHE A 261 -16.46 7.55 11.40
CA PHE A 261 -17.67 7.42 12.23
C PHE A 261 -18.78 6.62 11.55
N ALA A 262 -18.46 5.87 10.51
CA ALA A 262 -19.47 5.12 9.77
C ALA A 262 -20.22 4.14 10.66
N LYS A 263 -21.53 4.01 10.43
CA LYS A 263 -22.44 3.15 11.20
C LYS A 263 -22.50 3.44 12.71
N SER A 264 -21.93 4.54 13.17
CA SER A 264 -22.02 4.96 14.58
C SER A 264 -23.40 5.49 14.94
N GLY A 265 -23.59 5.91 16.19
CA GLY A 265 -24.79 6.61 16.66
C GLY A 265 -24.78 8.11 16.37
N LEU A 266 -23.76 8.64 15.70
CA LEU A 266 -23.46 10.06 15.59
C LEU A 266 -24.61 10.84 14.96
N SER A 267 -25.16 11.79 15.71
CA SER A 267 -26.24 12.68 15.29
C SER A 267 -25.86 14.16 15.37
N THR A 268 -24.84 14.48 16.15
CA THR A 268 -24.42 15.86 16.39
C THR A 268 -22.90 15.99 16.24
N ILE A 269 -22.49 16.91 15.38
CA ILE A 269 -21.07 17.22 15.14
C ILE A 269 -20.86 18.71 15.43
N SER A 270 -19.81 19.03 16.15
CA SER A 270 -19.34 20.40 16.33
C SER A 270 -17.85 20.49 16.00
N ILE A 271 -17.40 21.68 15.64
CA ILE A 271 -15.98 22.00 15.41
C ILE A 271 -15.62 23.17 16.32
N GLU A 272 -14.51 23.06 17.06
CA GLU A 272 -14.03 24.15 17.91
C GLU A 272 -13.66 25.39 17.07
N GLU A 273 -13.93 26.56 17.61
CA GLU A 273 -13.60 27.83 16.96
C GLU A 273 -12.11 27.96 16.68
N GLY A 274 -11.78 28.38 15.46
CA GLY A 274 -10.41 28.56 14.99
C GLY A 274 -9.80 27.36 14.26
N ASN A 275 -10.57 26.30 13.98
CA ASN A 275 -10.11 25.29 13.03
C ASN A 275 -10.04 25.89 11.63
N THR A 276 -8.90 25.71 10.94
CA THR A 276 -8.64 26.26 9.60
C THR A 276 -8.77 25.24 8.48
N ASP A 277 -8.74 23.95 8.81
CA ASP A 277 -8.69 22.83 7.86
C ASP A 277 -10.08 22.22 7.61
N LEU A 278 -10.96 22.30 8.61
CA LEU A 278 -12.30 21.73 8.56
C LEU A 278 -13.36 22.85 8.66
N LYS A 279 -14.48 22.66 7.95
CA LYS A 279 -15.64 23.55 7.99
C LYS A 279 -16.91 22.76 8.29
N LEU A 280 -17.74 23.27 9.17
CA LEU A 280 -19.08 22.74 9.45
C LEU A 280 -20.11 23.52 8.64
N VAL A 281 -20.85 22.83 7.75
CA VAL A 281 -21.95 23.41 6.96
C VAL A 281 -23.14 22.49 7.06
N ASP A 282 -24.27 23.00 7.54
CA ASP A 282 -25.55 22.27 7.70
C ASP A 282 -25.37 20.90 8.41
N GLY A 283 -24.51 20.88 9.44
CA GLY A 283 -24.26 19.69 10.26
C GLY A 283 -23.25 18.71 9.67
N CYS A 284 -22.78 18.91 8.44
CA CYS A 284 -21.75 18.09 7.79
C CYS A 284 -20.38 18.77 7.82
N VAL A 285 -19.31 17.97 7.91
CA VAL A 285 -17.92 18.43 7.93
C VAL A 285 -17.34 18.36 6.53
N TYR A 286 -16.72 19.45 6.13
CA TYR A 286 -16.00 19.59 4.88
C TYR A 286 -14.52 19.81 5.16
N SER A 287 -13.66 19.10 4.45
CA SER A 287 -12.22 19.23 4.44
C SER A 287 -11.74 19.96 3.17
N ASN A 288 -10.43 20.10 3.02
CA ASN A 288 -9.80 20.71 1.84
C ASN A 288 -10.42 22.08 1.50
N ASN A 289 -10.45 22.99 2.48
CA ASN A 289 -11.06 24.34 2.34
C ASN A 289 -12.55 24.31 1.92
N GLY A 290 -13.31 23.28 2.29
CA GLY A 290 -14.71 23.14 1.95
C GLY A 290 -14.99 22.43 0.64
N LYS A 291 -13.96 21.85 0.02
CA LYS A 291 -14.08 21.18 -1.28
C LYS A 291 -14.50 19.71 -1.22
N VAL A 292 -14.31 19.03 -0.08
CA VAL A 292 -14.68 17.61 0.08
C VAL A 292 -15.58 17.45 1.29
N LEU A 293 -16.75 16.83 1.12
CA LEU A 293 -17.63 16.46 2.23
C LEU A 293 -17.07 15.20 2.88
N ALA A 294 -16.41 15.35 4.04
CA ALA A 294 -15.64 14.31 4.69
C ALA A 294 -16.42 13.51 5.73
N LEU A 295 -17.43 14.13 6.40
CA LEU A 295 -18.19 13.45 7.45
C LEU A 295 -19.58 14.05 7.56
N ALA A 296 -20.59 13.18 7.67
CA ALA A 296 -21.97 13.56 7.93
C ALA A 296 -22.51 12.87 9.19
N PRO A 297 -23.58 13.40 9.82
CA PRO A 297 -24.30 12.69 10.85
C PRO A 297 -24.85 11.35 10.34
N MET A 298 -24.66 10.29 11.11
CA MET A 298 -25.18 8.95 10.78
C MET A 298 -26.68 8.83 11.12
N LYS A 299 -27.15 9.63 12.09
CA LYS A 299 -28.51 9.63 12.60
C LYS A 299 -29.15 11.00 12.49
N GLY A 300 -30.44 10.99 12.22
CA GLY A 300 -31.28 12.23 12.19
C GLY A 300 -31.17 13.02 10.88
N LEU A 301 -30.15 12.84 10.04
CA LEU A 301 -30.02 13.51 8.73
C LEU A 301 -30.67 12.65 7.65
N THR A 302 -31.86 13.05 7.18
CA THR A 302 -32.60 12.32 6.14
C THR A 302 -32.47 12.93 4.74
N SER A 303 -32.11 14.21 4.67
CA SER A 303 -31.85 14.89 3.39
C SER A 303 -30.75 15.91 3.55
N HIS A 304 -29.93 16.12 2.50
CA HIS A 304 -28.83 17.09 2.51
C HIS A 304 -28.63 17.71 1.13
N ASN A 305 -28.39 19.02 1.12
CA ASN A 305 -27.92 19.75 -0.05
C ASN A 305 -26.44 20.04 0.14
N VAL A 306 -25.58 19.39 -0.67
CA VAL A 306 -24.13 19.58 -0.60
C VAL A 306 -23.77 21.01 -0.95
N ALA A 307 -22.83 21.60 -0.22
CA ALA A 307 -22.44 23.00 -0.39
C ALA A 307 -21.88 23.28 -1.78
N GLU A 308 -22.25 24.44 -2.35
CA GLU A 308 -21.71 24.90 -3.62
C GLU A 308 -20.16 25.01 -3.58
N GLY A 309 -19.53 24.57 -4.68
CA GLY A 309 -18.07 24.50 -4.78
C GLY A 309 -17.44 23.24 -4.16
N CYS A 310 -18.25 22.34 -3.59
CA CYS A 310 -17.79 21.00 -3.23
C CYS A 310 -17.48 20.21 -4.50
N ILE A 311 -16.33 19.55 -4.54
CA ILE A 311 -15.88 18.78 -5.71
C ILE A 311 -15.89 17.26 -5.48
N GLY A 312 -16.08 16.79 -4.23
CA GLY A 312 -16.10 15.38 -3.92
C GLY A 312 -16.89 15.01 -2.66
N ILE A 313 -17.47 13.83 -2.67
CA ILE A 313 -18.02 13.17 -1.49
C ILE A 313 -17.01 12.16 -1.00
N GLY A 314 -16.47 12.36 0.19
CA GLY A 314 -15.37 11.58 0.72
C GLY A 314 -15.72 10.15 1.10
N HIS A 315 -14.70 9.33 1.23
CA HIS A 315 -14.78 7.91 1.59
C HIS A 315 -15.63 7.69 2.84
N GLY A 316 -16.70 6.90 2.70
CA GLY A 316 -17.58 6.52 3.79
C GLY A 316 -18.35 7.68 4.46
N ALA A 317 -18.43 8.86 3.84
CA ALA A 317 -19.02 10.07 4.45
C ALA A 317 -20.44 9.88 4.96
N PHE A 318 -21.25 9.03 4.33
CA PHE A 318 -22.62 8.67 4.72
C PHE A 318 -22.81 7.16 4.95
N TRP A 319 -21.73 6.42 5.17
CA TRP A 319 -21.80 4.96 5.30
C TRP A 319 -22.64 4.52 6.49
N GLY A 320 -23.75 3.84 6.20
CA GLY A 320 -24.73 3.36 7.19
C GLY A 320 -25.62 4.45 7.81
N SER A 321 -25.68 5.63 7.18
CA SER A 321 -26.50 6.76 7.62
C SER A 321 -27.98 6.58 7.34
N GLU A 322 -28.81 7.45 7.93
CA GLU A 322 -30.24 7.52 7.68
C GLU A 322 -30.62 8.40 6.47
N LEU A 323 -29.62 8.84 5.69
CA LEU A 323 -29.83 9.71 4.52
C LEU A 323 -30.73 9.03 3.49
N GLN A 324 -31.79 9.69 3.06
CA GLN A 324 -32.75 9.22 2.06
C GLN A 324 -32.64 9.95 0.73
N SER A 325 -32.23 11.22 0.76
CA SER A 325 -32.04 12.02 -0.44
C SER A 325 -30.86 12.98 -0.29
N ILE A 326 -30.15 13.19 -1.39
CA ILE A 326 -29.05 14.15 -1.47
C ILE A 326 -29.13 14.92 -2.78
N VAL A 327 -28.77 16.19 -2.74
CA VAL A 327 -28.61 17.04 -3.92
C VAL A 327 -27.15 17.45 -4.01
N LEU A 328 -26.50 17.03 -5.09
CA LEU A 328 -25.10 17.34 -5.39
C LEU A 328 -25.05 18.58 -6.30
N PRO A 329 -24.18 19.58 -6.03
CA PRO A 329 -23.96 20.70 -6.95
C PRO A 329 -23.19 20.24 -8.19
N GLU A 330 -23.27 20.99 -9.26
CA GLU A 330 -22.62 20.68 -10.55
C GLU A 330 -21.08 20.59 -10.47
N SER A 331 -20.49 21.09 -9.39
CA SER A 331 -19.05 21.02 -9.14
C SER A 331 -18.55 19.66 -8.64
N VAL A 332 -19.44 18.75 -8.21
CA VAL A 332 -19.03 17.43 -7.71
C VAL A 332 -18.58 16.56 -8.87
N ALA A 333 -17.30 16.18 -8.85
CA ALA A 333 -16.65 15.37 -9.86
C ALA A 333 -16.36 13.93 -9.43
N ALA A 334 -16.38 13.65 -8.11
CA ALA A 334 -16.10 12.34 -7.57
C ALA A 334 -17.00 11.98 -6.38
N ILE A 335 -17.37 10.72 -6.30
CA ILE A 335 -17.98 10.05 -5.15
C ILE A 335 -17.03 8.93 -4.77
N ASP A 336 -16.42 9.04 -3.59
CA ASP A 336 -15.37 8.13 -3.14
C ASP A 336 -15.94 6.80 -2.62
N ASP A 337 -15.05 5.85 -2.32
CA ASP A 337 -15.41 4.50 -1.89
C ASP A 337 -16.34 4.53 -0.67
N TYR A 338 -17.30 3.63 -0.63
CA TYR A 338 -18.28 3.47 0.46
C TYR A 338 -19.10 4.74 0.80
N ALA A 339 -19.02 5.81 0.01
CA ALA A 339 -19.59 7.13 0.36
C ALA A 339 -21.04 7.06 0.86
N PHE A 340 -21.90 6.28 0.23
CA PHE A 340 -23.30 6.07 0.60
C PHE A 340 -23.62 4.61 0.97
N CYS A 341 -22.61 3.77 1.13
CA CYS A 341 -22.80 2.34 1.39
C CYS A 341 -23.74 2.10 2.57
N GLN A 342 -24.74 1.21 2.40
CA GLN A 342 -25.73 0.86 3.43
C GLN A 342 -26.51 2.06 4.02
N SER A 343 -26.56 3.19 3.33
CA SER A 343 -27.44 4.30 3.69
C SER A 343 -28.90 4.00 3.29
N GLN A 344 -29.83 4.86 3.69
CA GLN A 344 -31.24 4.75 3.28
C GLN A 344 -31.52 5.49 1.97
N LEU A 345 -30.47 5.82 1.19
CA LEU A 345 -30.53 6.65 -0.02
C LEU A 345 -31.48 6.04 -1.05
N SER A 346 -32.51 6.78 -1.40
CA SER A 346 -33.50 6.41 -2.42
C SER A 346 -33.56 7.40 -3.58
N SER A 347 -32.92 8.56 -3.42
CA SER A 347 -32.87 9.61 -4.45
C SER A 347 -31.54 10.36 -4.39
N ILE A 348 -30.89 10.47 -5.54
CA ILE A 348 -29.66 11.22 -5.78
C ILE A 348 -29.72 11.81 -7.18
N ASN A 349 -29.28 13.06 -7.34
CA ASN A 349 -28.95 13.57 -8.67
C ASN A 349 -27.47 13.31 -8.93
N PHE A 350 -27.10 12.94 -10.14
CA PHE A 350 -25.71 12.88 -10.56
C PHE A 350 -25.36 14.10 -11.41
N PRO A 351 -24.54 15.02 -10.91
CA PRO A 351 -24.02 16.11 -11.71
C PRO A 351 -23.24 15.59 -12.93
N PHE A 352 -23.31 16.34 -14.01
CA PHE A 352 -22.60 15.99 -15.24
C PHE A 352 -21.06 15.94 -15.08
N ALA A 353 -20.51 16.61 -14.04
CA ALA A 353 -19.08 16.62 -13.73
C ALA A 353 -18.54 15.28 -13.19
N ILE A 354 -19.41 14.36 -12.74
CA ILE A 354 -18.93 13.11 -12.12
C ILE A 354 -18.24 12.22 -13.14
N ARG A 355 -17.00 11.84 -12.83
CA ARG A 355 -16.18 10.89 -13.58
C ARG A 355 -15.79 9.66 -12.79
N TYR A 356 -15.93 9.71 -11.47
CA TYR A 356 -15.56 8.62 -10.58
C TYR A 356 -16.65 8.35 -9.55
N ILE A 357 -17.03 7.09 -9.45
CA ILE A 357 -17.85 6.53 -8.37
C ILE A 357 -17.12 5.32 -7.84
N GLY A 358 -16.61 5.40 -6.63
CA GLY A 358 -15.71 4.44 -6.02
C GLY A 358 -16.34 3.10 -5.67
N GLU A 359 -15.50 2.19 -5.17
CA GLU A 359 -15.89 0.85 -4.74
C GLU A 359 -17.00 0.92 -3.69
N GLN A 360 -18.05 0.13 -3.88
CA GLN A 360 -19.21 0.06 -2.98
C GLN A 360 -19.87 1.40 -2.64
N ALA A 361 -19.61 2.45 -3.42
CA ALA A 361 -20.08 3.82 -3.08
C ALA A 361 -21.60 3.93 -2.91
N LEU A 362 -22.37 3.17 -3.66
CA LEU A 362 -23.82 3.14 -3.63
C LEU A 362 -24.38 1.79 -3.14
N ALA A 363 -23.51 0.89 -2.66
CA ALA A 363 -23.92 -0.46 -2.30
C ALA A 363 -24.95 -0.50 -1.17
N ALA A 364 -25.90 -1.43 -1.29
CA ALA A 364 -26.96 -1.67 -0.33
C ALA A 364 -27.82 -0.43 0.01
N THR A 365 -27.99 0.49 -0.96
CA THR A 365 -28.90 1.63 -0.89
C THR A 365 -30.33 1.22 -1.29
N ARG A 366 -31.29 2.18 -1.19
CA ARG A 366 -32.68 1.98 -1.58
C ARG A 366 -33.03 2.59 -2.95
N LEU A 367 -32.04 2.83 -3.79
CA LEU A 367 -32.26 3.33 -5.14
C LEU A 367 -33.09 2.33 -5.95
N SER A 368 -34.11 2.82 -6.64
CA SER A 368 -35.04 1.98 -7.42
C SER A 368 -34.81 2.06 -8.93
N LYS A 369 -34.35 3.21 -9.38
CA LYS A 369 -33.91 3.46 -10.76
C LYS A 369 -32.66 4.31 -10.69
N VAL A 370 -31.66 3.98 -11.53
CA VAL A 370 -30.39 4.70 -11.59
C VAL A 370 -30.06 4.95 -13.06
N THR A 371 -29.77 6.21 -13.36
CA THR A 371 -29.03 6.59 -14.57
C THR A 371 -27.65 7.03 -14.10
N LEU A 372 -26.60 6.29 -14.47
CA LEU A 372 -25.23 6.63 -14.12
C LEU A 372 -24.78 7.91 -14.82
N PRO A 373 -23.80 8.65 -14.25
CA PRO A 373 -23.29 9.89 -14.84
C PRO A 373 -22.70 9.67 -16.23
N GLU A 374 -22.94 10.60 -17.14
CA GLU A 374 -22.53 10.45 -18.55
C GLU A 374 -21.02 10.43 -18.79
N ASN A 375 -20.23 10.99 -17.86
CA ASN A 375 -18.77 11.02 -17.91
C ASN A 375 -18.08 9.88 -17.14
N LEU A 376 -18.85 8.90 -16.69
CA LEU A 376 -18.30 7.76 -15.98
C LEU A 376 -17.63 6.80 -16.96
N ASP A 377 -16.34 6.54 -16.77
CA ASP A 377 -15.56 5.68 -17.66
C ASP A 377 -15.66 4.21 -17.24
N ASP A 378 -15.72 3.96 -15.94
CA ASP A 378 -15.71 2.61 -15.33
C ASP A 378 -16.83 2.45 -14.31
N ILE A 379 -17.39 1.26 -14.26
CA ILE A 379 -18.31 0.85 -13.19
C ILE A 379 -17.51 0.03 -12.17
N SER A 380 -17.16 0.69 -11.06
CA SER A 380 -16.26 0.15 -10.03
C SER A 380 -16.80 -1.10 -9.33
N ASN A 381 -15.89 -1.83 -8.68
CA ASN A 381 -16.18 -3.04 -7.90
C ASN A 381 -17.35 -2.81 -6.93
N ALA A 382 -18.36 -3.68 -7.04
CA ALA A 382 -19.50 -3.71 -6.15
C ALA A 382 -20.26 -2.36 -5.97
N VAL A 383 -20.13 -1.42 -6.90
CA VAL A 383 -20.63 -0.04 -6.76
C VAL A 383 -22.12 0.03 -6.40
N LEU A 384 -22.95 -0.83 -6.95
CA LEU A 384 -24.39 -0.95 -6.67
C LEU A 384 -24.76 -2.28 -5.99
N ALA A 385 -23.76 -3.03 -5.48
CA ALA A 385 -24.00 -4.34 -4.89
C ALA A 385 -25.06 -4.28 -3.77
N GLY A 386 -25.98 -5.24 -3.76
CA GLY A 386 -27.02 -5.32 -2.73
C GLY A 386 -28.14 -4.28 -2.84
N CYS A 387 -28.22 -3.50 -3.92
CA CYS A 387 -29.33 -2.60 -4.18
C CYS A 387 -30.61 -3.37 -4.52
N SER A 388 -31.21 -4.02 -3.54
CA SER A 388 -32.36 -4.93 -3.71
C SER A 388 -33.63 -4.26 -4.21
N SER A 389 -33.70 -2.91 -4.17
CA SER A 389 -34.83 -2.13 -4.71
C SER A 389 -34.62 -1.71 -6.17
N LEU A 390 -33.42 -1.85 -6.71
CA LEU A 390 -33.08 -1.40 -8.07
C LEU A 390 -33.77 -2.27 -9.10
N THR A 391 -34.58 -1.66 -9.95
CA THR A 391 -35.36 -2.33 -11.02
C THR A 391 -34.85 -2.01 -12.42
N GLU A 392 -34.24 -0.84 -12.58
CA GLU A 392 -33.81 -0.32 -13.88
C GLU A 392 -32.50 0.47 -13.73
N LEU A 393 -31.54 0.20 -14.60
CA LEU A 393 -30.24 0.85 -14.65
C LEU A 393 -29.98 1.36 -16.05
N THR A 394 -29.51 2.60 -16.20
CA THR A 394 -28.96 3.11 -17.46
C THR A 394 -27.46 3.30 -17.33
N ILE A 395 -26.71 2.65 -18.23
CA ILE A 395 -25.25 2.74 -18.37
C ILE A 395 -24.96 3.68 -19.54
N PRO A 396 -24.27 4.80 -19.31
CA PRO A 396 -23.94 5.77 -20.37
C PRO A 396 -22.91 5.22 -21.36
N SER A 397 -22.79 5.88 -22.50
CA SER A 397 -21.93 5.45 -23.60
C SER A 397 -20.43 5.62 -23.33
N ALA A 398 -20.04 6.42 -22.32
CA ALA A 398 -18.66 6.60 -21.92
C ALA A 398 -18.09 5.37 -21.17
N VAL A 399 -18.96 4.57 -20.54
CA VAL A 399 -18.52 3.38 -19.79
C VAL A 399 -17.92 2.36 -20.74
N ASN A 400 -16.66 2.01 -20.50
CA ASN A 400 -15.92 1.01 -21.26
C ASN A 400 -15.60 -0.25 -20.48
N HIS A 401 -15.76 -0.22 -19.14
CA HIS A 401 -15.47 -1.34 -18.26
C HIS A 401 -16.50 -1.50 -17.12
N VAL A 402 -16.78 -2.75 -16.75
CA VAL A 402 -17.66 -3.15 -15.62
C VAL A 402 -16.90 -4.15 -14.76
N ASP A 403 -16.58 -3.73 -13.55
CA ASP A 403 -15.79 -4.51 -12.59
C ASP A 403 -16.60 -5.65 -11.95
N ILE A 404 -15.91 -6.56 -11.27
CA ILE A 404 -16.54 -7.66 -10.54
C ILE A 404 -17.55 -7.14 -9.51
N ARG A 405 -18.57 -7.93 -9.21
CA ARG A 405 -19.63 -7.63 -8.22
C ARG A 405 -20.40 -6.33 -8.46
N ALA A 406 -20.22 -5.61 -9.57
CA ALA A 406 -20.79 -4.28 -9.80
C ALA A 406 -22.29 -4.17 -9.44
N PHE A 407 -23.09 -5.18 -9.79
CA PHE A 407 -24.53 -5.30 -9.54
C PHE A 407 -24.89 -6.49 -8.64
N TRP A 408 -23.92 -7.06 -7.94
CA TRP A 408 -24.07 -8.25 -7.11
C TRP A 408 -25.26 -8.14 -6.18
N GLN A 409 -26.15 -9.17 -6.14
CA GLN A 409 -27.38 -9.19 -5.34
C GLN A 409 -28.39 -8.04 -5.60
N CYS A 410 -28.37 -7.42 -6.78
CA CYS A 410 -29.47 -6.52 -7.21
C CYS A 410 -30.70 -7.35 -7.65
N THR A 411 -31.31 -8.08 -6.71
CA THR A 411 -32.31 -9.13 -6.98
C THR A 411 -33.59 -8.65 -7.68
N SER A 412 -33.89 -7.35 -7.64
CA SER A 412 -35.02 -6.74 -8.33
C SER A 412 -34.71 -6.18 -9.71
N LEU A 413 -33.43 -6.20 -10.14
CA LEU A 413 -33.00 -5.61 -11.41
C LEU A 413 -33.55 -6.41 -12.58
N LYS A 414 -34.30 -5.74 -13.47
CA LYS A 414 -34.98 -6.34 -14.61
C LYS A 414 -34.47 -5.81 -15.94
N THR A 415 -34.04 -4.56 -15.97
CA THR A 415 -33.61 -3.93 -17.22
C THR A 415 -32.33 -3.15 -17.01
N ILE A 416 -31.38 -3.35 -17.92
CA ILE A 416 -30.22 -2.50 -18.08
C ILE A 416 -30.29 -1.88 -19.47
N HIS A 417 -30.26 -0.55 -19.55
CA HIS A 417 -30.15 0.20 -20.79
C HIS A 417 -28.69 0.59 -20.98
N ILE A 418 -28.04 0.14 -22.03
CA ILE A 418 -26.66 0.53 -22.38
C ILE A 418 -26.73 1.47 -23.56
N LEU A 419 -26.11 2.65 -23.43
CA LEU A 419 -26.16 3.70 -24.46
C LEU A 419 -24.96 3.64 -25.40
N GLY A 420 -23.89 2.89 -25.06
CA GLY A 420 -22.67 2.79 -25.86
C GLY A 420 -22.84 1.93 -27.12
N GLN A 421 -22.21 2.33 -28.22
CA GLN A 421 -22.17 1.54 -29.47
C GLN A 421 -21.25 0.33 -29.32
N THR A 422 -20.21 0.46 -28.51
CA THR A 422 -19.27 -0.62 -28.17
C THR A 422 -19.69 -1.25 -26.84
N PRO A 423 -19.78 -2.59 -26.73
CA PRO A 423 -20.04 -3.23 -25.47
C PRO A 423 -18.93 -2.90 -24.46
N PRO A 424 -19.26 -2.41 -23.24
CA PRO A 424 -18.26 -2.33 -22.16
C PRO A 424 -17.68 -3.72 -21.88
N GLU A 425 -16.39 -3.79 -21.60
CA GLU A 425 -15.76 -5.00 -21.13
C GLU A 425 -16.29 -5.35 -19.72
N VAL A 426 -16.66 -6.59 -19.51
CA VAL A 426 -17.02 -7.08 -18.16
C VAL A 426 -15.84 -7.85 -17.64
N GLU A 427 -15.32 -7.47 -16.46
CA GLU A 427 -14.18 -8.09 -15.81
C GLU A 427 -14.40 -9.60 -15.65
N GLU A 428 -13.37 -10.39 -15.93
CA GLU A 428 -13.40 -11.83 -15.74
C GLU A 428 -13.45 -12.18 -14.25
N TRP A 429 -14.22 -13.18 -13.87
CA TRP A 429 -14.33 -13.65 -12.49
C TRP A 429 -14.00 -15.13 -12.36
N TYR A 430 -13.38 -15.50 -11.26
CA TYR A 430 -12.97 -16.88 -11.00
C TYR A 430 -13.95 -17.62 -10.08
N GLU A 431 -14.66 -16.91 -9.22
CA GLU A 431 -15.67 -17.45 -8.33
C GLU A 431 -17.06 -16.88 -8.66
N GLU A 432 -18.12 -17.69 -8.55
CA GLU A 432 -19.49 -17.23 -8.78
C GLU A 432 -19.88 -16.05 -7.89
N SER A 433 -19.27 -15.93 -6.71
CA SER A 433 -19.44 -14.78 -5.80
C SER A 433 -18.85 -13.47 -6.32
N GLU A 434 -18.06 -13.49 -7.37
CA GLU A 434 -17.46 -12.31 -8.03
C GLU A 434 -18.27 -11.86 -9.24
N ASN A 435 -19.16 -12.73 -9.76
CA ASN A 435 -20.01 -12.44 -10.90
C ASN A 435 -20.79 -11.12 -10.70
N PRO A 436 -20.64 -10.13 -11.60
CA PRO A 436 -21.35 -8.85 -11.49
C PRO A 436 -22.88 -9.01 -11.41
N PHE A 437 -23.44 -10.06 -11.99
CA PHE A 437 -24.88 -10.33 -12.06
C PHE A 437 -25.34 -11.40 -11.06
N PHE A 438 -24.54 -11.73 -10.05
CA PHE A 438 -24.88 -12.77 -9.06
C PHE A 438 -26.24 -12.52 -8.39
N GLU A 439 -27.06 -13.58 -8.31
CA GLU A 439 -28.46 -13.58 -7.80
C GLU A 439 -29.44 -12.68 -8.59
N ILE A 440 -29.08 -12.16 -9.75
CA ILE A 440 -30.02 -11.50 -10.67
C ILE A 440 -30.63 -12.57 -11.59
N SER A 441 -31.89 -12.45 -11.91
CA SER A 441 -32.56 -13.39 -12.80
C SER A 441 -33.56 -12.71 -13.75
N GLY A 442 -33.60 -13.17 -14.97
CA GLY A 442 -34.53 -12.65 -15.98
C GLY A 442 -34.19 -11.24 -16.44
N LEU A 443 -32.91 -10.90 -16.48
CA LEU A 443 -32.42 -9.59 -16.89
C LEU A 443 -32.61 -9.37 -18.39
N THR A 444 -33.13 -8.24 -18.80
CA THR A 444 -33.17 -7.73 -20.18
C THR A 444 -32.12 -6.64 -20.33
N VAL A 445 -31.26 -6.75 -21.32
CA VAL A 445 -30.30 -5.72 -21.71
C VAL A 445 -30.75 -5.06 -22.99
N SER A 446 -30.98 -3.74 -22.96
CA SER A 446 -31.35 -2.94 -24.13
C SER A 446 -30.11 -2.21 -24.64
N VAL A 447 -29.80 -2.36 -25.92
CA VAL A 447 -28.59 -1.80 -26.56
C VAL A 447 -28.97 -0.89 -27.73
N PRO A 448 -28.10 0.01 -28.22
CA PRO A 448 -28.37 0.88 -29.34
C PRO A 448 -28.69 0.10 -30.62
N LYS A 449 -29.48 0.73 -31.50
CA LYS A 449 -29.85 0.15 -32.79
C LYS A 449 -28.63 -0.09 -33.66
N GLY A 450 -28.53 -1.28 -34.26
CA GLY A 450 -27.41 -1.70 -35.10
C GLY A 450 -26.25 -2.35 -34.34
N THR A 451 -26.31 -2.47 -33.01
CA THR A 451 -25.21 -3.02 -32.17
C THR A 451 -25.49 -4.42 -31.63
N LEU A 452 -26.67 -4.97 -31.88
CA LEU A 452 -27.13 -6.24 -31.29
C LEU A 452 -26.11 -7.39 -31.47
N GLU A 453 -25.54 -7.54 -32.66
CA GLU A 453 -24.57 -8.59 -32.97
C GLU A 453 -23.28 -8.42 -32.15
N ALA A 454 -22.78 -7.18 -31.99
CA ALA A 454 -21.59 -6.88 -31.18
C ALA A 454 -21.81 -7.26 -29.72
N TYR A 455 -22.97 -6.90 -29.16
CA TYR A 455 -23.31 -7.24 -27.77
C TYR A 455 -23.54 -8.73 -27.55
N GLN A 456 -24.16 -9.43 -28.50
CA GLN A 456 -24.35 -10.89 -28.43
C GLN A 456 -23.02 -11.66 -28.47
N ASN A 457 -22.02 -11.12 -29.14
CA ASN A 457 -20.68 -11.73 -29.26
C ASN A 457 -19.72 -11.30 -28.16
N SER A 458 -20.09 -10.33 -27.31
CA SER A 458 -19.29 -9.86 -26.18
C SER A 458 -19.56 -10.68 -24.92
N THR A 459 -18.88 -10.33 -23.82
CA THR A 459 -19.11 -10.87 -22.47
C THR A 459 -20.57 -10.71 -22.02
N TRP A 460 -21.29 -9.68 -22.48
CA TRP A 460 -22.73 -9.50 -22.22
C TRP A 460 -23.59 -10.62 -22.82
N GLY A 461 -23.28 -11.08 -24.01
CA GLY A 461 -24.02 -12.15 -24.68
C GLY A 461 -23.58 -13.56 -24.31
N THR A 462 -22.33 -13.72 -23.90
CA THR A 462 -21.74 -15.00 -23.50
C THR A 462 -21.85 -15.29 -21.99
N THR A 463 -22.20 -14.26 -21.19
CA THR A 463 -22.40 -14.39 -19.75
C THR A 463 -23.57 -15.31 -19.44
N PRO A 464 -23.42 -16.33 -18.61
CA PRO A 464 -24.40 -17.38 -18.42
C PRO A 464 -25.65 -16.88 -17.68
N SER A 465 -26.79 -17.52 -17.99
CA SER A 465 -28.05 -17.62 -17.24
C SER A 465 -28.70 -16.35 -16.64
N ASN A 466 -28.00 -15.30 -16.32
CA ASN A 466 -28.53 -14.12 -15.65
C ASN A 466 -29.21 -13.16 -16.63
N ILE A 467 -28.67 -13.02 -17.84
CA ILE A 467 -29.23 -12.22 -18.92
C ILE A 467 -30.19 -13.09 -19.75
N SER A 468 -31.47 -12.79 -19.69
CA SER A 468 -32.51 -13.56 -20.41
C SER A 468 -32.57 -13.23 -21.88
N GLN A 469 -32.32 -11.96 -22.23
CA GLN A 469 -32.33 -11.46 -23.61
C GLN A 469 -31.57 -10.14 -23.74
N ILE A 470 -30.97 -9.95 -24.90
CA ILE A 470 -30.44 -8.67 -25.37
C ILE A 470 -31.36 -8.22 -26.49
N ILE A 471 -31.89 -7.00 -26.39
CA ILE A 471 -32.80 -6.39 -27.34
C ILE A 471 -32.23 -5.10 -27.89
N GLU A 472 -32.57 -4.78 -29.12
CA GLU A 472 -32.18 -3.55 -29.81
C GLU A 472 -33.17 -2.43 -29.50
N GLY A 473 -32.69 -1.23 -29.17
CA GLY A 473 -33.48 -0.01 -29.04
C GLY A 473 -33.93 0.53 -30.41
N GLU A 474 -34.77 1.54 -30.39
CA GLU A 474 -35.36 2.09 -31.65
C GLU A 474 -34.48 3.13 -32.32
N THR A 475 -33.56 3.82 -31.60
CA THR A 475 -32.79 4.99 -32.07
C THR A 475 -31.39 4.61 -32.55
N ALA A 476 -30.96 5.06 -33.70
CA ALA A 476 -29.58 4.93 -34.20
C ALA A 476 -28.71 6.07 -33.63
N ILE A 477 -27.38 5.95 -33.79
CA ILE A 477 -26.42 6.98 -33.41
C ILE A 477 -26.00 7.78 -34.66
N VAL A 478 -25.72 9.08 -34.48
CA VAL A 478 -25.08 9.92 -35.48
C VAL A 478 -23.66 10.27 -35.02
N ASP A 479 -22.68 9.92 -35.85
CA ASP A 479 -21.28 10.09 -35.53
C ASP A 479 -20.76 11.50 -35.86
N LEU A 480 -19.77 11.96 -35.12
CA LEU A 480 -19.02 13.19 -35.33
C LEU A 480 -17.86 12.91 -36.29
N SER A 481 -17.81 13.56 -37.47
CA SER A 481 -16.76 13.31 -38.45
C SER A 481 -15.58 14.28 -38.36
N ASN A 482 -15.79 15.50 -37.82
CA ASN A 482 -14.73 16.51 -37.72
C ASN A 482 -15.04 17.54 -36.63
N ILE A 483 -13.96 18.06 -35.99
CA ILE A 483 -14.02 19.16 -35.03
C ILE A 483 -12.94 20.18 -35.37
N GLU A 484 -13.33 21.45 -35.47
CA GLU A 484 -12.40 22.56 -35.71
C GLU A 484 -12.53 23.59 -34.60
N ALA A 485 -11.40 23.99 -34.01
CA ALA A 485 -11.35 25.03 -32.99
C ALA A 485 -10.93 26.38 -33.63
N ASP A 486 -11.73 27.43 -33.40
CA ASP A 486 -11.35 28.82 -33.73
C ASP A 486 -10.88 29.50 -32.43
N GLY A 487 -9.68 30.11 -32.48
CA GLY A 487 -9.08 30.77 -31.36
C GLY A 487 -7.75 31.46 -31.65
N GLN A 488 -7.03 31.85 -30.61
CA GLN A 488 -5.67 32.35 -30.74
C GLN A 488 -4.68 31.20 -30.71
N HIS A 489 -3.61 31.33 -31.49
CA HIS A 489 -2.52 30.34 -31.51
C HIS A 489 -1.18 31.03 -31.21
N ASP A 490 -0.21 30.29 -30.71
CA ASP A 490 1.17 30.74 -30.59
C ASP A 490 1.93 30.65 -31.92
N ASP A 491 3.20 31.05 -31.94
CA ASP A 491 4.06 31.07 -33.13
C ASP A 491 4.29 29.65 -33.70
N ASN A 492 4.05 28.60 -32.94
CA ASN A 492 4.19 27.19 -33.31
C ASN A 492 2.85 26.57 -33.73
N GLY A 493 1.76 27.31 -33.74
CA GLY A 493 0.43 26.88 -34.08
C GLY A 493 -0.34 26.20 -32.94
N GLY A 494 0.21 26.19 -31.71
CA GLY A 494 -0.45 25.67 -30.52
C GLY A 494 -1.59 26.58 -30.03
N LEU A 495 -2.72 26.02 -29.63
CA LEU A 495 -3.92 26.74 -29.24
C LEU A 495 -3.75 27.48 -27.90
N LEU A 496 -3.98 28.76 -27.85
CA LEU A 496 -3.91 29.64 -26.66
C LEU A 496 -5.28 30.04 -26.14
N SER A 497 -6.30 30.05 -26.98
CA SER A 497 -7.68 30.33 -26.56
C SER A 497 -8.69 29.71 -27.52
N ILE A 498 -9.93 29.53 -27.04
CA ILE A 498 -11.06 29.06 -27.85
C ILE A 498 -12.11 30.14 -27.92
N ARG A 499 -12.52 30.54 -29.10
CA ARG A 499 -13.66 31.43 -29.39
C ARG A 499 -14.90 30.65 -29.82
N SER A 500 -14.71 29.59 -30.58
CA SER A 500 -15.77 28.67 -30.97
C SER A 500 -15.22 27.32 -31.43
N LEU A 501 -16.09 26.31 -31.42
CA LEU A 501 -15.81 24.97 -31.94
C LEU A 501 -16.83 24.66 -33.01
N THR A 502 -16.41 24.11 -34.13
CA THR A 502 -17.29 23.69 -35.24
C THR A 502 -17.29 22.17 -35.33
N PHE A 503 -18.48 21.58 -35.21
CA PHE A 503 -18.73 20.14 -35.27
C PHE A 503 -19.34 19.78 -36.60
N THR A 504 -18.80 18.81 -37.30
CA THR A 504 -19.36 18.24 -38.52
C THR A 504 -19.75 16.80 -38.29
N PHE A 505 -20.99 16.44 -38.57
CA PHE A 505 -21.55 15.11 -38.37
C PHE A 505 -21.56 14.28 -39.64
N ASP A 506 -21.33 12.97 -39.50
CA ASP A 506 -21.41 12.03 -40.65
C ASP A 506 -22.86 11.60 -40.88
N THR A 507 -23.61 12.52 -41.45
CA THR A 507 -25.02 12.29 -41.78
C THR A 507 -25.46 13.07 -43.02
N ASN A 508 -26.35 12.46 -43.80
CA ASN A 508 -27.08 13.12 -44.85
C ASN A 508 -28.44 13.70 -44.40
N GLU A 509 -28.80 13.55 -43.15
CA GLU A 509 -29.99 14.11 -42.52
C GLU A 509 -29.68 15.50 -41.95
N GLU A 510 -30.73 16.22 -41.63
CA GLU A 510 -30.64 17.55 -41.03
C GLU A 510 -30.50 17.39 -39.53
N ILE A 511 -29.41 17.92 -38.93
CA ILE A 511 -29.24 17.92 -37.46
C ILE A 511 -30.17 18.94 -36.80
N SER A 512 -30.62 18.60 -35.61
CA SER A 512 -31.34 19.47 -34.69
C SER A 512 -30.62 19.48 -33.38
N VAL A 513 -30.68 20.59 -32.66
CA VAL A 513 -30.08 20.74 -31.30
C VAL A 513 -31.18 20.58 -30.28
N THR A 514 -30.95 19.77 -29.26
CA THR A 514 -31.96 19.46 -28.25
C THR A 514 -32.23 20.65 -27.36
N GLU A 515 -31.19 21.40 -26.98
CA GLU A 515 -31.29 22.62 -26.17
C GLU A 515 -30.60 23.80 -26.90
N ALA A 516 -31.21 24.97 -26.82
CA ALA A 516 -30.67 26.19 -27.45
C ALA A 516 -29.44 26.75 -26.67
N LEU A 517 -29.30 26.43 -25.39
CA LEU A 517 -28.19 26.83 -24.53
C LEU A 517 -27.75 25.65 -23.67
N PRO A 518 -27.14 24.63 -24.27
CA PRO A 518 -26.72 23.44 -23.54
C PRO A 518 -25.62 23.74 -22.54
N ARG A 519 -25.61 22.99 -21.46
CA ARG A 519 -24.54 22.97 -20.46
C ARG A 519 -23.51 21.91 -20.85
N PHE A 520 -22.47 22.32 -21.58
CA PHE A 520 -21.35 21.46 -21.85
C PHE A 520 -20.32 21.62 -20.72
N LEU A 521 -19.77 20.50 -20.28
CA LEU A 521 -18.68 20.52 -19.32
C LEU A 521 -17.37 20.83 -20.04
N PHE A 522 -16.71 21.90 -19.61
CA PHE A 522 -15.37 22.25 -20.12
C PHE A 522 -14.38 22.25 -18.97
N MET A 523 -13.44 21.32 -18.99
CA MET A 523 -12.53 21.07 -17.90
C MET A 523 -11.08 21.16 -18.35
N LYS A 524 -10.24 21.74 -17.51
CA LYS A 524 -8.78 21.63 -17.55
C LYS A 524 -8.38 20.34 -16.83
N ASP A 525 -7.62 19.50 -17.50
CA ASP A 525 -6.99 18.35 -16.88
C ASP A 525 -5.71 18.81 -16.16
N ASP A 526 -5.77 18.84 -14.83
CA ASP A 526 -4.64 19.26 -14.00
C ASP A 526 -4.16 18.05 -13.18
N PRO A 527 -3.02 17.47 -13.55
CA PRO A 527 -2.53 16.25 -12.91
C PRO A 527 -2.10 16.41 -11.45
N VAL A 528 -1.99 17.66 -10.96
CA VAL A 528 -1.58 17.95 -9.58
C VAL A 528 -2.78 18.21 -8.67
N THR A 529 -3.74 19.01 -9.17
CA THR A 529 -4.89 19.45 -8.38
C THR A 529 -6.20 18.74 -8.76
N GLY A 530 -6.11 17.84 -9.73
CA GLY A 530 -7.26 17.18 -10.34
C GLY A 530 -7.98 18.04 -11.38
N PRO A 531 -8.97 17.48 -12.09
CA PRO A 531 -9.73 18.18 -13.10
C PRO A 531 -10.39 19.47 -12.58
N GLN A 532 -10.23 20.56 -13.31
CA GLN A 532 -10.75 21.87 -12.92
C GLN A 532 -11.78 22.38 -13.93
N MET A 533 -12.98 22.69 -13.47
CA MET A 533 -13.96 23.35 -14.33
C MET A 533 -13.49 24.73 -14.77
N LYS A 534 -13.71 25.05 -16.04
CA LYS A 534 -13.51 26.40 -16.57
C LYS A 534 -14.79 27.24 -16.41
N ASP A 535 -14.62 28.53 -16.24
CA ASP A 535 -15.71 29.51 -15.99
C ASP A 535 -16.54 29.76 -17.27
N VAL A 536 -17.01 28.69 -17.91
CA VAL A 536 -17.96 28.77 -19.01
C VAL A 536 -19.33 28.41 -18.47
N VAL A 537 -20.21 29.39 -18.38
CA VAL A 537 -21.53 29.23 -17.77
C VAL A 537 -22.49 28.47 -18.69
N ASN A 538 -22.48 28.79 -19.98
CA ASN A 538 -23.31 28.14 -21.00
C ASN A 538 -22.59 28.13 -22.33
N TRP A 539 -23.12 27.38 -23.27
CA TRP A 539 -22.67 27.33 -24.65
C TRP A 539 -23.84 27.70 -25.56
N LYS A 540 -23.57 28.51 -26.57
CA LYS A 540 -24.52 28.79 -27.66
C LYS A 540 -24.26 27.82 -28.78
N VAL A 541 -25.27 27.07 -29.20
CA VAL A 541 -25.18 26.18 -30.35
C VAL A 541 -25.93 26.77 -31.52
N GLU A 542 -25.27 26.96 -32.63
CA GLU A 542 -25.83 27.46 -33.88
C GLU A 542 -25.60 26.45 -35.00
N LYS A 543 -26.70 26.00 -35.62
CA LYS A 543 -26.60 25.19 -36.81
C LYS A 543 -26.15 26.09 -37.97
N THR A 544 -25.02 25.80 -38.56
CA THR A 544 -24.41 26.58 -39.66
C THR A 544 -24.58 25.94 -41.04
N ALA A 545 -24.79 24.62 -41.08
CA ALA A 545 -25.15 23.88 -42.29
C ALA A 545 -26.03 22.68 -41.92
N LYS A 546 -26.39 21.86 -42.92
CA LYS A 546 -27.30 20.71 -42.75
C LYS A 546 -26.81 19.73 -41.68
N ASN A 547 -25.52 19.45 -41.66
CA ASN A 547 -24.85 18.54 -40.76
C ASN A 547 -23.71 19.21 -39.97
N VAL A 548 -23.75 20.56 -39.85
CA VAL A 548 -22.70 21.33 -39.13
C VAL A 548 -23.31 22.22 -38.06
N ALA A 549 -22.76 22.19 -36.88
CA ALA A 549 -23.07 23.07 -35.78
C ALA A 549 -21.83 23.81 -35.29
N THR A 550 -21.98 25.08 -34.92
CA THR A 550 -20.93 25.86 -34.24
C THR A 550 -21.33 26.12 -32.81
N VAL A 551 -20.41 25.87 -31.90
CA VAL A 551 -20.59 25.95 -30.44
C VAL A 551 -19.71 27.07 -29.91
N THR A 552 -20.31 28.07 -29.26
CA THR A 552 -19.65 29.28 -28.77
C THR A 552 -19.79 29.40 -27.25
N PRO A 553 -18.69 29.54 -26.49
CA PRO A 553 -18.76 29.72 -25.04
C PRO A 553 -19.36 31.09 -24.64
N LEU A 554 -20.16 31.13 -23.60
CA LEU A 554 -20.84 32.32 -23.10
C LEU A 554 -20.41 32.63 -21.65
N ASP A 555 -20.27 33.93 -21.36
CA ASP A 555 -20.10 34.45 -20.01
C ASP A 555 -21.43 34.44 -19.20
N ALA A 556 -21.33 34.80 -17.92
CA ALA A 556 -22.50 34.88 -17.02
C ALA A 556 -23.60 35.89 -17.49
N SER A 557 -23.27 36.80 -18.41
CA SER A 557 -24.19 37.77 -18.98
C SER A 557 -24.79 37.27 -20.33
N GLY A 558 -24.41 36.10 -20.80
CA GLY A 558 -24.84 35.47 -22.02
C GLY A 558 -24.15 36.03 -23.29
N ASN A 559 -23.02 36.72 -23.16
CA ASN A 559 -22.22 37.20 -24.26
C ASN A 559 -21.19 36.17 -24.69
N ALA A 560 -20.88 36.09 -25.98
CA ALA A 560 -19.77 35.27 -26.46
C ALA A 560 -18.45 35.71 -25.86
N MET A 561 -17.68 34.73 -25.37
CA MET A 561 -16.40 34.93 -24.72
C MET A 561 -15.29 34.14 -25.43
N SER A 562 -14.02 34.50 -25.13
CA SER A 562 -12.87 33.67 -25.46
C SER A 562 -12.43 32.96 -24.17
N VAL A 563 -12.21 31.65 -24.23
CA VAL A 563 -11.71 30.86 -23.10
C VAL A 563 -10.21 30.71 -23.26
N GLU A 564 -9.45 31.31 -22.33
CA GLU A 564 -7.99 31.22 -22.32
C GLU A 564 -7.53 29.80 -21.86
N LEU A 565 -6.57 29.26 -22.59
CA LEU A 565 -5.98 27.96 -22.32
C LEU A 565 -4.57 28.13 -21.73
N ALA A 566 -4.30 27.54 -20.57
CA ALA A 566 -2.96 27.51 -20.02
C ALA A 566 -2.09 26.52 -20.81
N LYS A 567 -0.90 26.97 -21.23
CA LYS A 567 0.06 26.15 -21.96
C LYS A 567 0.40 24.87 -21.15
N GLY A 568 0.56 23.75 -21.85
CA GLY A 568 0.97 22.48 -21.27
C GLY A 568 -0.15 21.63 -20.68
N PHE A 569 -1.38 22.09 -20.69
CA PHE A 569 -2.53 21.33 -20.20
C PHE A 569 -3.42 20.84 -21.34
N ASN A 570 -4.05 19.70 -21.12
CA ASN A 570 -5.16 19.24 -21.90
C ASN A 570 -6.46 19.82 -21.34
N TYR A 571 -7.43 19.99 -22.20
CA TYR A 571 -8.79 20.40 -21.88
C TYR A 571 -9.76 19.40 -22.47
N PHE A 572 -10.84 19.14 -21.76
CA PHE A 572 -11.89 18.26 -22.22
C PHE A 572 -13.21 19.02 -22.30
N LEU A 573 -13.81 19.01 -23.47
CA LEU A 573 -15.19 19.44 -23.67
C LEU A 573 -16.06 18.19 -23.75
N THR A 574 -17.03 18.09 -22.86
CA THR A 574 -17.95 16.96 -22.84
C THR A 574 -19.34 17.39 -23.21
N LEU A 575 -19.91 16.68 -24.18
CA LEU A 575 -21.27 16.86 -24.68
C LEU A 575 -22.12 15.65 -24.27
N PRO A 576 -23.29 15.86 -23.66
CA PRO A 576 -24.18 14.78 -23.25
C PRO A 576 -24.74 14.00 -24.43
N HIS A 577 -25.17 12.76 -24.17
CA HIS A 577 -25.88 11.93 -25.12
C HIS A 577 -27.18 12.62 -25.58
N GLY A 578 -27.43 12.61 -26.86
CA GLY A 578 -28.66 13.15 -27.42
C GLY A 578 -28.75 14.67 -27.59
N GLU A 579 -27.63 15.39 -27.41
CA GLU A 579 -27.57 16.84 -27.60
C GLU A 579 -27.83 17.22 -29.07
N PHE A 580 -27.33 16.44 -30.00
CA PHE A 580 -27.62 16.57 -31.40
C PHE A 580 -28.46 15.39 -31.89
N THR A 581 -29.51 15.67 -32.61
CA THR A 581 -30.44 14.66 -33.13
C THR A 581 -30.67 14.83 -34.63
N THR A 582 -31.04 13.75 -35.30
CA THR A 582 -31.62 13.74 -36.64
C THR A 582 -32.98 13.07 -36.57
N PRO A 583 -33.78 13.07 -37.65
CA PRO A 583 -35.03 12.33 -37.69
C PRO A 583 -34.91 10.82 -37.37
N SER A 584 -33.71 10.23 -37.58
CA SER A 584 -33.50 8.78 -37.41
C SER A 584 -32.42 8.42 -36.38
N ALA A 585 -31.65 9.40 -35.86
CA ALA A 585 -30.50 9.15 -35.01
C ALA A 585 -30.29 10.24 -33.93
N THR A 586 -29.49 9.93 -32.93
CA THR A 586 -29.09 10.84 -31.86
C THR A 586 -27.56 10.80 -31.67
N SER A 587 -26.93 11.90 -31.18
CA SER A 587 -25.49 11.91 -30.86
C SER A 587 -25.17 11.06 -29.68
N GLU A 588 -24.00 10.43 -29.69
CA GLU A 588 -23.41 9.85 -28.50
C GLU A 588 -23.01 10.90 -27.45
N HIS A 589 -22.66 10.42 -26.28
CA HIS A 589 -21.83 11.16 -25.33
C HIS A 589 -20.43 11.35 -25.96
N LEU A 590 -19.98 12.60 -26.06
CA LEU A 590 -18.72 12.94 -26.71
C LEU A 590 -17.79 13.62 -25.71
N VAL A 591 -16.57 13.11 -25.58
CA VAL A 591 -15.47 13.75 -24.85
C VAL A 591 -14.41 14.20 -25.85
N ILE A 592 -14.27 15.50 -25.98
CA ILE A 592 -13.39 16.12 -26.98
C ILE A 592 -12.15 16.64 -26.28
N ALA A 593 -10.99 16.03 -26.56
CA ALA A 593 -9.71 16.48 -26.04
C ALA A 593 -9.18 17.66 -26.86
N ILE A 594 -8.81 18.73 -26.17
CA ILE A 594 -8.24 19.95 -26.77
C ILE A 594 -6.89 20.21 -26.10
N ALA A 595 -5.80 20.05 -26.84
CA ALA A 595 -4.46 20.33 -26.35
C ALA A 595 -4.14 21.83 -26.45
N ALA A 596 -3.75 22.46 -25.34
CA ALA A 596 -3.19 23.80 -25.37
C ALA A 596 -1.75 23.82 -25.89
N ALA A 597 -1.23 25.01 -26.21
CA ALA A 597 0.14 25.20 -26.65
C ALA A 597 1.17 24.62 -25.68
N THR A 598 2.27 24.07 -26.21
CA THR A 598 3.34 23.48 -25.40
C THR A 598 4.13 24.57 -24.65
N PRO A 599 4.41 24.43 -23.34
CA PRO A 599 5.26 25.35 -22.61
C PRO A 599 6.76 25.09 -22.90
N GLU A 600 7.61 26.10 -22.60
CA GLU A 600 9.05 25.88 -22.61
C GLU A 600 9.47 24.86 -21.51
N PRO A 601 10.46 24.02 -21.77
CA PRO A 601 10.97 23.06 -20.78
C PRO A 601 11.45 23.75 -19.49
N ILE A 602 11.36 23.02 -18.35
CA ILE A 602 11.92 23.47 -17.05
C ILE A 602 13.44 23.37 -17.06
N GLU A 603 14.12 24.24 -16.31
CA GLU A 603 15.58 24.24 -16.20
C GLU A 603 16.04 23.25 -15.13
N VAL A 604 17.06 22.44 -15.46
CA VAL A 604 17.73 21.55 -14.52
C VAL A 604 18.90 22.29 -13.88
N LEU A 605 18.82 22.56 -12.59
CA LEU A 605 19.83 23.31 -11.83
C LEU A 605 21.01 22.45 -11.41
N SER A 606 20.76 21.20 -11.02
CA SER A 606 21.80 20.26 -10.64
C SER A 606 21.35 18.80 -10.83
N ILE A 607 22.35 17.94 -11.00
CA ILE A 607 22.20 16.49 -11.14
C ILE A 607 23.20 15.83 -10.20
N ASP A 608 22.76 14.82 -9.45
CA ASP A 608 23.60 14.00 -8.58
C ASP A 608 23.26 12.51 -8.76
N PRO A 609 24.20 11.65 -9.17
CA PRO A 609 25.60 11.93 -9.53
C PRO A 609 25.74 12.83 -10.78
N ALA A 610 26.68 13.75 -10.75
CA ALA A 610 26.92 14.68 -11.85
C ALA A 610 27.42 13.95 -13.12
N ASP A 611 27.19 14.55 -14.28
CA ASP A 611 27.76 14.08 -15.54
C ASP A 611 29.29 13.97 -15.46
N GLY A 612 29.87 12.88 -16.00
CA GLY A 612 31.29 12.57 -15.91
C GLY A 612 31.73 11.96 -14.58
N SER A 613 30.83 11.64 -13.67
CA SER A 613 31.15 11.02 -12.38
C SER A 613 31.74 9.61 -12.56
N ILE A 614 32.71 9.28 -11.69
CA ILE A 614 33.26 7.93 -11.58
C ILE A 614 32.52 7.22 -10.46
N LEU A 615 31.78 6.19 -10.80
CA LEU A 615 30.85 5.52 -9.89
C LEU A 615 31.14 4.03 -9.78
N VAL A 616 30.79 3.49 -8.64
CA VAL A 616 30.74 2.05 -8.37
C VAL A 616 29.45 1.45 -8.86
N GLU A 617 28.40 2.22 -8.67
CA GLU A 617 27.00 1.85 -8.90
C GLU A 617 26.16 3.10 -9.08
N ILE A 618 25.01 2.91 -9.71
CA ILE A 618 23.95 3.91 -9.76
C ILE A 618 22.90 3.50 -8.73
N GLU A 619 22.88 4.15 -7.56
CA GLU A 619 21.86 3.93 -6.52
C GLU A 619 20.58 4.72 -6.86
N GLY A 620 20.71 5.87 -7.50
CA GLY A 620 19.63 6.75 -7.96
C GLY A 620 20.20 8.01 -8.59
N ILE A 621 19.38 8.72 -9.33
CA ILE A 621 19.76 9.98 -10.00
C ILE A 621 18.84 11.07 -9.46
N THR A 622 19.40 12.02 -8.73
CA THR A 622 18.66 13.16 -8.16
C THR A 622 18.80 14.37 -9.07
N LEU A 623 17.65 14.94 -9.45
CA LEU A 623 17.54 16.12 -10.32
C LEU A 623 16.91 17.26 -9.53
N VAL A 624 17.50 18.44 -9.55
CA VAL A 624 16.97 19.65 -8.93
C VAL A 624 16.60 20.64 -10.03
N PHE A 625 15.42 21.23 -9.92
CA PHE A 625 14.83 22.12 -10.93
C PHE A 625 14.67 23.56 -10.42
N ASP A 626 14.41 24.48 -11.33
CA ASP A 626 14.22 25.91 -11.08
C ASP A 626 12.87 26.26 -10.44
N ARG A 627 11.94 25.29 -10.36
CA ARG A 627 10.56 25.47 -9.85
C ARG A 627 9.98 24.18 -9.29
N ASP A 628 8.79 24.28 -8.68
CA ASP A 628 8.03 23.15 -8.15
C ASP A 628 7.69 22.14 -9.24
N ILE A 629 7.98 20.86 -8.97
CA ILE A 629 7.79 19.77 -9.93
C ILE A 629 6.85 18.67 -9.38
N TYR A 630 6.41 17.84 -10.29
CA TYR A 630 5.75 16.57 -10.00
C TYR A 630 6.18 15.49 -11.02
N VAL A 631 5.97 14.24 -10.68
CA VAL A 631 6.18 13.09 -11.55
C VAL A 631 4.80 12.51 -11.88
N GLU A 632 4.48 12.44 -13.18
CA GLU A 632 3.16 11.96 -13.63
C GLU A 632 3.09 10.42 -13.61
N ASN A 633 4.13 9.78 -14.12
CA ASN A 633 4.27 8.34 -14.14
C ASN A 633 5.51 7.94 -13.36
N TRP A 634 5.32 7.20 -12.30
CA TRP A 634 6.42 6.71 -11.47
C TRP A 634 7.26 5.61 -12.16
N ASN A 635 6.70 4.85 -13.10
CA ASN A 635 7.43 3.90 -13.93
C ASN A 635 7.89 4.61 -15.22
N VAL A 636 9.20 4.75 -15.40
CA VAL A 636 9.80 5.53 -16.50
C VAL A 636 10.82 4.72 -17.29
N ASP A 637 10.84 4.91 -18.60
CA ASP A 637 11.75 4.27 -19.52
C ASP A 637 13.03 5.09 -19.67
N LEU A 638 14.13 4.67 -19.01
CA LEU A 638 15.46 5.20 -19.23
C LEU A 638 16.31 4.17 -19.99
N SER A 639 17.22 4.63 -20.84
CA SER A 639 18.19 3.76 -21.43
C SER A 639 19.57 3.93 -20.82
N LEU A 640 20.15 2.84 -20.34
CA LEU A 640 21.54 2.76 -19.87
C LEU A 640 22.32 1.83 -20.81
N THR A 641 23.42 2.32 -21.39
CA THR A 641 24.23 1.56 -22.34
C THR A 641 25.71 1.69 -22.01
N LYS A 642 26.49 0.65 -22.30
CA LYS A 642 27.95 0.70 -22.29
C LYS A 642 28.50 1.46 -23.49
N ALA A 643 29.78 1.85 -23.46
CA ALA A 643 30.47 2.55 -24.57
C ALA A 643 30.41 1.80 -25.91
N ASN A 644 30.32 0.48 -25.90
CA ASN A 644 30.15 -0.35 -27.08
C ASN A 644 28.71 -0.38 -27.63
N GLY A 645 27.75 0.31 -26.99
CA GLY A 645 26.34 0.34 -27.35
C GLY A 645 25.52 -0.84 -26.78
N GLU A 646 26.12 -1.71 -25.95
CA GLU A 646 25.42 -2.81 -25.29
C GLU A 646 24.49 -2.27 -24.20
N PRO A 647 23.20 -2.64 -24.19
CA PRO A 647 22.29 -2.20 -23.16
C PRO A 647 22.62 -2.88 -21.81
N VAL A 648 22.46 -2.11 -20.72
CA VAL A 648 22.48 -2.64 -19.36
C VAL A 648 21.05 -2.92 -18.95
N GLU A 649 20.77 -4.17 -18.63
CA GLU A 649 19.42 -4.58 -18.23
C GLU A 649 19.08 -4.00 -16.85
N VAL A 650 18.00 -3.20 -16.80
CA VAL A 650 17.31 -2.71 -15.61
C VAL A 650 15.85 -3.01 -15.85
N ASP A 651 15.19 -3.71 -14.92
CA ASP A 651 13.81 -4.15 -15.15
C ASP A 651 12.89 -2.94 -15.41
N TYR A 652 13.02 -1.88 -14.61
CA TYR A 652 12.47 -0.56 -14.89
C TYR A 652 13.10 0.52 -13.99
N TRP A 653 12.79 1.78 -14.26
CA TRP A 653 13.22 2.93 -13.46
C TRP A 653 12.02 3.56 -12.76
N TYR A 654 12.19 3.91 -11.50
CA TYR A 654 11.15 4.48 -10.67
C TYR A 654 11.47 5.92 -10.33
N ALA A 655 10.65 6.87 -10.79
CA ALA A 655 10.84 8.30 -10.54
C ALA A 655 9.94 8.76 -9.38
N LEU A 656 10.51 9.51 -8.44
CA LEU A 656 9.82 10.00 -7.26
C LEU A 656 10.16 11.47 -7.02
N ALA A 657 9.13 12.32 -6.89
CA ALA A 657 9.29 13.68 -6.40
C ALA A 657 9.51 13.69 -4.88
N SER A 658 10.37 14.57 -4.38
CA SER A 658 10.65 14.68 -2.95
C SER A 658 9.47 15.27 -2.17
N ASP A 659 9.11 14.64 -1.05
CA ASP A 659 8.08 15.16 -0.13
C ASP A 659 8.53 16.38 0.67
N THR A 660 9.83 16.59 0.79
CA THR A 660 10.43 17.68 1.61
C THR A 660 10.99 18.81 0.80
N ASP A 661 11.28 18.61 -0.49
CA ASP A 661 11.79 19.61 -1.42
C ASP A 661 11.06 19.53 -2.76
N THR A 662 10.13 20.43 -2.98
CA THR A 662 9.25 20.47 -4.13
C THR A 662 9.94 20.69 -5.48
N HIS A 663 11.26 21.02 -5.48
CA HIS A 663 12.07 21.21 -6.68
C HIS A 663 12.89 19.96 -7.06
N THR A 664 12.83 18.91 -6.25
CA THR A 664 13.72 17.76 -6.37
C THR A 664 12.94 16.48 -6.72
N ALA A 665 13.48 15.74 -7.69
CA ALA A 665 13.05 14.39 -8.01
C ALA A 665 14.25 13.44 -8.04
N THR A 666 14.02 12.19 -7.63
CA THR A 666 15.04 11.12 -7.72
C THR A 666 14.50 9.95 -8.53
N ILE A 667 15.33 9.43 -9.42
CA ILE A 667 15.01 8.28 -10.26
C ILE A 667 15.88 7.09 -9.80
N TYR A 668 15.22 6.01 -9.42
CA TYR A 668 15.83 4.80 -8.87
C TYR A 668 15.76 3.64 -9.87
N PRO A 669 16.83 2.84 -10.02
CA PRO A 669 16.72 1.57 -10.70
C PRO A 669 15.96 0.54 -9.84
N VAL A 670 15.15 -0.28 -10.49
CA VAL A 670 14.29 -1.27 -9.82
C VAL A 670 14.54 -2.64 -10.44
N THR A 671 14.60 -3.64 -9.59
CA THR A 671 14.64 -5.05 -9.97
C THR A 671 13.36 -5.74 -9.57
N VAL A 672 12.86 -6.61 -10.46
CA VAL A 672 11.64 -7.41 -10.24
C VAL A 672 12.04 -8.87 -10.03
N ASP A 673 11.61 -9.47 -8.94
CA ASP A 673 11.74 -10.89 -8.68
C ASP A 673 10.38 -11.51 -8.38
N GLY A 674 9.85 -12.24 -9.38
CA GLY A 674 8.48 -12.77 -9.32
C GLY A 674 7.43 -11.66 -9.23
N TRP A 675 6.69 -11.59 -8.12
CA TRP A 675 5.64 -10.59 -7.84
C TRP A 675 6.15 -9.34 -7.10
N TYR A 676 7.46 -9.26 -6.81
CA TYR A 676 8.04 -8.21 -5.98
C TYR A 676 8.97 -7.31 -6.78
N ALA A 677 8.85 -6.01 -6.55
CA ALA A 677 9.73 -4.98 -7.08
C ALA A 677 10.43 -4.26 -5.93
N TYR A 678 11.75 -4.08 -6.04
CA TYR A 678 12.53 -3.36 -5.05
C TYR A 678 13.63 -2.52 -5.69
N MET A 679 13.97 -1.39 -5.07
CA MET A 679 15.06 -0.53 -5.53
C MET A 679 16.39 -1.28 -5.35
N ALA A 680 17.11 -1.47 -6.43
CA ALA A 680 18.40 -2.15 -6.43
C ALA A 680 19.41 -1.37 -7.28
N PRO A 681 20.58 -1.02 -6.74
CA PRO A 681 21.57 -0.26 -7.49
C PRO A 681 22.10 -1.05 -8.70
N VAL A 682 22.36 -0.34 -9.79
CA VAL A 682 23.02 -0.89 -10.97
C VAL A 682 24.53 -0.86 -10.76
N LEU A 683 25.16 -2.04 -10.72
CA LEU A 683 26.61 -2.17 -10.59
C LEU A 683 27.31 -1.81 -11.90
N LEU A 684 28.34 -0.99 -11.83
CA LEU A 684 29.15 -0.61 -12.98
C LEU A 684 30.45 -1.43 -13.02
N ASP A 685 30.82 -1.94 -14.19
CA ASP A 685 32.07 -2.65 -14.38
C ASP A 685 33.26 -1.69 -14.33
N ALA A 686 34.34 -2.09 -13.69
CA ALA A 686 35.51 -1.24 -13.52
C ALA A 686 36.12 -0.83 -14.86
N GLY A 687 36.35 0.47 -15.05
CA GLY A 687 36.97 1.03 -16.26
C GLY A 687 36.07 1.13 -17.49
N GLU A 688 34.80 0.69 -17.39
CA GLU A 688 33.83 0.82 -18.47
C GLU A 688 33.11 2.18 -18.40
N GLU A 689 32.79 2.73 -19.56
CA GLU A 689 31.96 3.96 -19.68
C GLU A 689 30.50 3.59 -19.96
N TYR A 690 29.62 4.33 -19.33
CA TYR A 690 28.17 4.15 -19.42
C TYR A 690 27.48 5.44 -19.84
N THR A 691 26.51 5.34 -20.72
CA THR A 691 25.64 6.45 -21.13
C THR A 691 24.22 6.19 -20.65
N LEU A 692 23.70 7.10 -19.81
CA LEU A 692 22.30 7.11 -19.34
C LEU A 692 21.54 8.20 -20.05
N ASN A 693 20.41 7.85 -20.66
CA ASN A 693 19.52 8.82 -21.29
C ASN A 693 18.19 8.89 -20.52
N ILE A 694 17.86 10.09 -20.07
CA ILE A 694 16.60 10.44 -19.42
C ILE A 694 15.74 11.18 -20.45
N PRO A 695 14.59 10.65 -20.87
CA PRO A 695 13.75 11.30 -21.87
C PRO A 695 13.14 12.61 -21.36
N ALA A 696 12.74 13.47 -22.26
CA ALA A 696 11.98 14.67 -21.94
C ALA A 696 10.57 14.29 -21.45
N GLY A 697 10.03 15.08 -20.51
CA GLY A 697 8.64 14.97 -20.08
C GLY A 697 8.32 13.98 -18.97
N ILE A 698 9.33 13.30 -18.40
CA ILE A 698 9.15 12.42 -17.23
C ILE A 698 8.78 13.24 -15.98
N ILE A 699 9.42 14.39 -15.81
CA ILE A 699 9.23 15.31 -14.70
C ILE A 699 8.64 16.59 -15.26
N LYS A 700 7.62 17.13 -14.62
CA LYS A 700 6.89 18.30 -15.10
C LYS A 700 6.73 19.35 -14.01
N SER A 701 6.59 20.62 -14.41
CA SER A 701 6.27 21.72 -13.52
C SER A 701 4.83 21.64 -12.99
N LYS A 702 4.64 21.87 -11.70
CA LYS A 702 3.29 22.02 -11.10
C LYS A 702 2.56 23.26 -11.61
N GLU A 703 3.30 24.29 -11.99
CA GLU A 703 2.72 25.58 -12.38
C GLU A 703 2.06 25.54 -13.76
N ASN A 704 2.76 24.96 -14.75
CA ASN A 704 2.34 25.07 -16.15
C ASN A 704 2.60 23.79 -16.95
N ASN A 705 2.79 22.67 -16.28
CA ASN A 705 3.02 21.36 -16.88
C ASN A 705 4.23 21.30 -17.85
N ALA A 706 5.17 22.25 -17.72
CA ALA A 706 6.37 22.30 -18.54
C ALA A 706 7.25 21.07 -18.30
N PRO A 707 7.67 20.36 -19.34
CA PRO A 707 8.44 19.13 -19.24
C PRO A 707 9.91 19.40 -18.87
N ASN A 708 10.60 18.41 -18.25
CA ASN A 708 12.06 18.41 -18.23
C ASN A 708 12.60 18.25 -19.66
N PRO A 709 13.78 18.81 -20.00
CA PRO A 709 14.48 18.50 -21.24
C PRO A 709 14.95 17.03 -21.26
N ALA A 710 15.26 16.50 -22.44
CA ALA A 710 16.00 15.27 -22.53
C ALA A 710 17.42 15.47 -21.96
N ILE A 711 17.90 14.54 -21.15
CA ILE A 711 19.18 14.63 -20.46
C ILE A 711 20.00 13.37 -20.80
N THR A 712 21.27 13.58 -21.17
CA THR A 712 22.24 12.50 -21.37
C THR A 712 23.34 12.65 -20.35
N LEU A 713 23.66 11.59 -19.61
CA LEU A 713 24.70 11.55 -18.60
C LEU A 713 25.71 10.45 -18.95
N VAL A 714 26.98 10.73 -18.75
CA VAL A 714 28.06 9.75 -18.96
C VAL A 714 28.69 9.45 -17.61
N TYR A 715 28.76 8.18 -17.28
CA TYR A 715 29.40 7.70 -16.04
C TYR A 715 30.53 6.75 -16.36
N GLN A 716 31.52 6.69 -15.49
CA GLN A 716 32.63 5.75 -15.61
C GLN A 716 32.67 4.83 -14.39
N GLY A 717 32.78 3.51 -14.65
CA GLY A 717 32.96 2.54 -13.60
C GLY A 717 34.32 2.71 -12.89
N TYR A 718 34.33 2.69 -11.56
CA TYR A 718 35.51 2.94 -10.73
C TYR A 718 36.48 1.77 -10.79
N ASP A 719 37.76 2.04 -11.05
CA ASP A 719 38.83 1.03 -11.34
C ASP A 719 39.19 0.09 -10.18
N SER A 720 38.84 0.42 -8.93
CA SER A 720 39.26 -0.39 -7.78
C SER A 720 38.38 -0.21 -6.53
N ILE A 721 37.30 -0.96 -6.46
CA ILE A 721 36.60 -1.10 -5.19
C ILE A 721 37.23 -2.25 -4.41
N PRO A 722 37.65 -2.05 -3.14
CA PRO A 722 38.03 -3.17 -2.32
C PRO A 722 36.80 -4.07 -2.08
N ASN A 723 36.88 -5.31 -2.50
CA ASN A 723 35.90 -6.29 -2.06
C ASN A 723 36.10 -6.56 -0.58
N ILE A 724 35.02 -6.44 0.22
CA ILE A 724 35.04 -6.96 1.58
C ILE A 724 34.80 -8.47 1.54
N THR A 725 35.66 -9.21 2.23
CA THR A 725 35.51 -10.66 2.38
C THR A 725 35.10 -10.98 3.80
N PRO A 726 34.15 -11.92 4.03
CA PRO A 726 33.79 -12.31 5.38
C PRO A 726 35.01 -12.96 6.09
N VAL A 727 35.16 -12.63 7.37
CA VAL A 727 36.19 -13.20 8.26
C VAL A 727 35.77 -14.60 8.68
N THR A 728 34.48 -14.80 8.85
CA THR A 728 33.92 -16.12 9.16
C THR A 728 32.65 -16.37 8.33
N ILE A 729 32.48 -17.61 7.92
CA ILE A 729 31.31 -18.13 7.23
C ILE A 729 30.76 -19.30 8.06
N THR A 730 29.46 -19.33 8.31
CA THR A 730 28.81 -20.43 9.01
C THR A 730 27.61 -20.92 8.15
N PRO A 731 27.41 -22.20 7.91
CA PRO A 731 28.07 -23.32 8.60
C PRO A 731 29.56 -23.33 8.34
N ALA A 732 30.33 -23.48 9.42
CA ALA A 732 31.78 -23.63 9.32
C ALA A 732 32.09 -25.02 8.77
N ASP A 733 33.25 -25.10 8.17
CA ASP A 733 33.85 -26.38 7.71
C ASP A 733 33.79 -27.47 8.77
N GLY A 734 33.28 -28.64 8.39
CA GLY A 734 33.33 -29.83 9.23
C GLY A 734 32.07 -30.13 10.03
N SER A 735 31.01 -29.33 9.94
CA SER A 735 29.73 -29.74 10.52
C SER A 735 29.00 -30.70 9.60
N GLU A 736 28.53 -31.82 10.13
CA GLU A 736 27.56 -32.68 9.44
C GLU A 736 26.24 -31.88 9.30
N ALA A 737 26.00 -31.30 8.15
CA ALA A 737 24.76 -30.60 7.84
C ALA A 737 23.79 -31.55 7.12
N SER A 738 22.67 -31.86 7.74
CA SER A 738 21.54 -32.54 7.08
C SER A 738 20.58 -31.53 6.45
N SER A 739 20.77 -30.24 6.72
CA SER A 739 19.96 -29.16 6.15
C SER A 739 20.70 -27.83 6.17
N ILE A 740 20.31 -26.89 5.28
CA ILE A 740 20.78 -25.52 5.24
C ILE A 740 19.65 -24.63 5.79
N SER A 741 19.81 -24.16 7.01
CA SER A 741 18.83 -23.25 7.62
C SER A 741 19.24 -21.77 7.52
N SER A 742 20.55 -21.49 7.41
CA SER A 742 21.10 -20.15 7.18
C SER A 742 22.56 -20.21 6.80
N ILE A 743 23.03 -19.18 6.10
CA ILE A 743 24.43 -18.92 5.82
C ILE A 743 24.78 -17.59 6.48
N SER A 744 25.68 -17.61 7.45
CA SER A 744 26.08 -16.41 8.20
C SER A 744 27.46 -15.95 7.74
N LEU A 745 27.54 -14.68 7.34
CA LEU A 745 28.76 -14.02 6.86
C LEU A 745 29.15 -12.92 7.85
N THR A 746 30.29 -13.04 8.53
CA THR A 746 30.76 -12.01 9.47
C THR A 746 31.95 -11.26 8.88
N TYR A 747 31.95 -9.94 9.00
CA TYR A 747 32.94 -9.01 8.43
C TYR A 747 33.73 -8.28 9.52
N ASN A 748 34.82 -7.62 9.13
CA ASN A 748 35.64 -6.82 10.05
C ASN A 748 35.02 -5.46 10.41
N GLU A 749 34.05 -5.00 9.68
CA GLU A 749 33.37 -3.73 9.83
C GLU A 749 31.85 -3.92 9.87
N ASP A 750 31.13 -2.92 10.33
CA ASP A 750 29.66 -2.88 10.24
C ASP A 750 29.23 -2.87 8.78
N VAL A 751 28.19 -3.62 8.45
CA VAL A 751 27.72 -3.81 7.08
C VAL A 751 26.25 -3.44 6.92
N ALA A 752 25.88 -3.04 5.71
CA ALA A 752 24.50 -2.84 5.29
C ALA A 752 24.14 -3.83 4.18
N VAL A 753 22.97 -4.44 4.25
CA VAL A 753 22.46 -5.31 3.17
C VAL A 753 22.00 -4.44 1.99
N LEU A 754 22.45 -4.79 0.80
CA LEU A 754 22.09 -4.13 -0.46
C LEU A 754 21.00 -4.90 -1.21
N ALA A 755 21.10 -6.24 -1.22
CA ALA A 755 20.11 -7.11 -1.83
C ALA A 755 19.44 -7.95 -0.75
N GLN A 756 18.21 -7.66 -0.40
CA GLN A 756 17.44 -8.44 0.59
C GLN A 756 17.04 -9.82 0.04
N LEU A 757 16.84 -9.92 -1.28
CA LEU A 757 16.54 -11.17 -1.99
C LEU A 757 17.69 -11.50 -2.97
N PRO A 758 18.84 -11.99 -2.48
CA PRO A 758 19.97 -12.30 -3.34
C PRO A 758 19.70 -13.56 -4.20
N LYS A 759 20.10 -13.52 -5.47
CA LYS A 759 20.02 -14.69 -6.36
C LYS A 759 21.11 -15.71 -5.94
N VAL A 760 20.84 -16.52 -4.95
CA VAL A 760 21.72 -17.60 -4.49
C VAL A 760 21.42 -18.85 -5.29
N VAL A 761 22.47 -19.50 -5.81
CA VAL A 761 22.34 -20.76 -6.55
C VAL A 761 22.85 -21.90 -5.70
N LEU A 762 22.02 -22.92 -5.50
CA LEU A 762 22.38 -24.18 -4.85
C LEU A 762 22.45 -25.28 -5.90
N THR A 763 23.59 -25.98 -5.95
CA THR A 763 23.78 -27.12 -6.88
C THR A 763 24.28 -28.34 -6.14
N SER A 764 23.96 -29.54 -6.63
CA SER A 764 24.52 -30.80 -6.14
C SER A 764 25.66 -31.31 -7.06
N ASP A 765 26.52 -32.17 -6.53
CA ASP A 765 27.64 -32.86 -7.17
C ASP A 765 28.79 -31.95 -7.66
N SER A 766 28.52 -30.78 -8.17
CA SER A 766 29.56 -29.85 -8.63
C SER A 766 29.02 -28.41 -8.66
N ILE A 767 29.92 -27.42 -8.76
CA ILE A 767 29.57 -26.00 -8.83
C ILE A 767 28.67 -25.66 -10.04
N ASN A 768 28.73 -26.49 -11.09
CA ASN A 768 27.88 -26.39 -12.27
C ASN A 768 26.92 -27.60 -12.37
N GLY A 769 26.70 -28.29 -11.27
CA GLY A 769 25.83 -29.46 -11.17
C GLY A 769 24.32 -29.12 -11.29
N PRO A 770 23.48 -30.14 -11.13
CA PRO A 770 22.03 -29.91 -11.12
C PRO A 770 21.62 -28.89 -10.06
N ALA A 771 20.77 -27.93 -10.43
CA ALA A 771 20.24 -26.99 -9.50
C ALA A 771 19.28 -27.66 -8.51
N VAL A 772 19.42 -27.32 -7.25
CA VAL A 772 18.46 -27.68 -6.18
C VAL A 772 17.48 -26.52 -6.08
N GLU A 773 16.19 -26.81 -6.27
CA GLU A 773 15.15 -25.78 -6.19
C GLU A 773 15.02 -25.27 -4.77
N VAL A 774 15.17 -23.95 -4.61
CA VAL A 774 14.88 -23.19 -3.40
C VAL A 774 14.00 -22.03 -3.84
N GLU A 775 12.84 -21.87 -3.25
CA GLU A 775 11.89 -20.84 -3.69
C GLU A 775 12.43 -19.41 -3.55
N GLY A 776 13.29 -19.17 -2.55
CA GLY A 776 13.97 -17.88 -2.40
C GLY A 776 15.04 -17.87 -1.32
N TRP A 777 15.82 -16.79 -1.29
CA TRP A 777 16.82 -16.54 -0.27
C TRP A 777 16.67 -15.11 0.24
N PHE A 778 16.75 -14.92 1.55
CA PHE A 778 16.62 -13.62 2.19
C PHE A 778 17.89 -13.25 2.96
N ALA A 779 18.45 -12.06 2.70
CA ALA A 779 19.62 -11.54 3.39
C ALA A 779 19.24 -10.42 4.36
N GLN A 780 19.74 -10.48 5.59
CA GLN A 780 19.52 -9.46 6.61
C GLN A 780 20.77 -9.25 7.47
N VAL A 781 20.98 -8.01 7.93
CA VAL A 781 21.98 -7.75 8.98
C VAL A 781 21.50 -8.37 10.28
N ASN A 782 22.37 -9.10 10.94
CA ASN A 782 22.02 -9.70 12.23
C ASN A 782 21.73 -8.62 13.27
N ARG A 783 20.56 -8.68 13.92
CA ARG A 783 20.09 -7.67 14.88
C ARG A 783 20.98 -7.49 16.12
N ARG A 784 21.87 -8.45 16.38
CA ARG A 784 22.78 -8.45 17.53
C ARG A 784 24.23 -8.18 17.15
N ASP A 785 24.56 -8.26 15.86
CA ASP A 785 25.92 -8.06 15.36
C ASP A 785 25.86 -7.39 13.98
N ASN A 786 26.04 -6.08 13.97
CA ASN A 786 26.03 -5.26 12.75
C ASN A 786 27.12 -5.62 11.72
N LYS A 787 28.06 -6.50 12.12
CA LYS A 787 29.12 -7.03 11.24
C LYS A 787 28.72 -8.33 10.55
N ARG A 788 27.55 -8.87 10.86
CA ARG A 788 27.09 -10.17 10.37
C ARG A 788 25.86 -10.02 9.48
N VAL A 789 25.93 -10.65 8.33
CA VAL A 789 24.80 -10.86 7.42
C VAL A 789 24.37 -12.32 7.48
N ASP A 790 23.12 -12.57 7.71
CA ASP A 790 22.51 -13.89 7.64
C ASP A 790 21.72 -14.00 6.32
N VAL A 791 22.05 -15.00 5.50
CA VAL A 791 21.33 -15.36 4.26
C VAL A 791 20.57 -16.65 4.52
N VAL A 792 19.27 -16.60 4.48
CA VAL A 792 18.37 -17.68 4.88
C VAL A 792 17.52 -18.15 3.71
N PRO A 793 17.37 -19.46 3.47
CA PRO A 793 16.45 -19.97 2.46
C PRO A 793 15.01 -19.92 2.97
N GLY A 794 14.04 -19.84 2.05
CA GLY A 794 12.63 -19.83 2.39
C GLY A 794 11.76 -19.46 1.21
N TYR A 795 10.52 -19.04 1.48
CA TYR A 795 9.55 -18.63 0.49
C TYR A 795 8.82 -17.36 0.93
N LEU A 796 8.25 -16.66 -0.05
CA LEU A 796 7.43 -15.49 0.18
C LEU A 796 5.93 -15.86 0.12
N ASP A 797 5.17 -15.41 1.13
CA ASP A 797 3.71 -15.44 1.11
C ASP A 797 3.19 -14.03 1.40
N GLY A 798 2.66 -13.40 0.38
CA GLY A 798 2.38 -11.97 0.41
C GLY A 798 3.68 -11.16 0.64
N ASN A 799 3.67 -10.24 1.60
CA ASN A 799 4.84 -9.42 1.98
C ASN A 799 5.68 -10.04 3.11
N VAL A 800 5.46 -11.30 3.45
CA VAL A 800 6.15 -11.97 4.56
C VAL A 800 7.04 -13.08 4.04
N PHE A 801 8.34 -13.00 4.38
CA PHE A 801 9.29 -14.06 4.08
C PHE A 801 9.27 -15.12 5.20
N TYR A 802 9.09 -16.37 4.83
CA TYR A 802 9.10 -17.52 5.72
C TYR A 802 10.39 -18.32 5.52
N ASN A 803 11.18 -18.45 6.59
CA ASN A 803 12.38 -19.26 6.55
C ASN A 803 12.01 -20.74 6.47
N GLU A 804 12.55 -21.44 5.49
CA GLU A 804 12.41 -22.86 5.33
C GLU A 804 13.78 -23.48 5.06
N ALA A 805 14.22 -24.40 5.92
CA ALA A 805 15.51 -25.04 5.75
C ALA A 805 15.49 -25.97 4.54
N VAL A 806 16.54 -25.92 3.74
CA VAL A 806 16.72 -26.84 2.62
C VAL A 806 17.32 -28.14 3.16
N GLU A 807 16.58 -29.23 3.06
CA GLU A 807 17.07 -30.56 3.39
C GLU A 807 18.09 -31.02 2.35
N ILE A 808 19.25 -31.51 2.79
CA ILE A 808 20.31 -32.01 1.92
C ILE A 808 20.65 -33.47 2.22
N ASP A 809 20.90 -34.26 1.15
CA ASP A 809 21.27 -35.68 1.30
C ASP A 809 22.69 -35.78 1.87
N SER A 810 22.85 -36.49 2.97
CA SER A 810 24.14 -36.69 3.63
C SER A 810 25.16 -37.47 2.81
N THR A 811 24.80 -37.95 1.65
CA THR A 811 25.68 -38.71 0.73
C THR A 811 26.17 -37.89 -0.47
N GLU A 812 25.62 -36.67 -0.66
CA GLU A 812 25.95 -35.81 -1.79
C GLU A 812 26.73 -34.55 -1.36
N THR A 813 27.46 -33.97 -2.28
CA THR A 813 28.16 -32.70 -2.11
C THR A 813 27.32 -31.57 -2.67
N TYR A 814 27.16 -30.47 -1.93
CA TYR A 814 26.38 -29.30 -2.34
C TYR A 814 27.26 -28.06 -2.46
N TYR A 815 26.93 -27.21 -3.41
CA TYR A 815 27.61 -25.94 -3.64
C TYR A 815 26.60 -24.80 -3.53
N VAL A 816 26.83 -23.86 -2.61
CA VAL A 816 26.05 -22.63 -2.47
C VAL A 816 26.84 -21.49 -3.07
N GLN A 817 26.30 -20.87 -4.11
CA GLN A 817 26.91 -19.75 -4.80
C GLN A 817 26.20 -18.46 -4.39
N LEU A 818 26.90 -17.61 -3.66
CA LEU A 818 26.41 -16.31 -3.22
C LEU A 818 26.88 -15.23 -4.21
N PRO A 819 25.97 -14.38 -4.72
CA PRO A 819 26.34 -13.34 -5.67
C PRO A 819 27.21 -12.25 -5.03
N LYS A 820 27.93 -11.50 -5.87
CA LYS A 820 28.63 -10.27 -5.44
C LYS A 820 27.62 -9.22 -5.01
N GLY A 821 27.97 -8.41 -4.00
CA GLY A 821 27.20 -7.22 -3.65
C GLY A 821 25.98 -7.47 -2.75
N ILE A 822 25.89 -8.59 -2.05
CA ILE A 822 24.82 -8.82 -1.05
C ILE A 822 24.83 -7.74 0.04
N CYS A 823 26.03 -7.29 0.45
CA CYS A 823 26.16 -6.22 1.43
C CYS A 823 27.36 -5.31 1.12
N LYS A 824 27.37 -4.12 1.73
CA LYS A 824 28.51 -3.18 1.70
C LYS A 824 28.99 -2.86 3.12
N GLY A 825 30.31 -2.61 3.22
CA GLY A 825 30.92 -2.12 4.45
C GLY A 825 30.60 -0.65 4.68
N ASN A 826 30.20 -0.31 5.91
CA ASN A 826 29.82 1.08 6.24
C ASN A 826 31.03 2.03 6.35
N VAL A 827 32.23 1.50 6.54
CA VAL A 827 33.47 2.29 6.66
C VAL A 827 34.22 2.36 5.35
N THR A 828 34.39 1.21 4.68
CA THR A 828 35.18 1.12 3.45
C THR A 828 34.38 1.39 2.17
N GLY A 829 33.05 1.29 2.23
CA GLY A 829 32.19 1.27 1.06
C GLY A 829 32.37 0.01 0.19
N GLY A 830 33.27 -0.89 0.61
CA GLY A 830 33.57 -2.14 -0.09
C GLY A 830 32.38 -3.07 -0.13
N ARG A 831 32.21 -3.81 -1.25
CA ARG A 831 31.11 -4.74 -1.43
C ARG A 831 31.51 -6.18 -1.16
N SER A 832 30.53 -6.99 -0.72
CA SER A 832 30.79 -8.42 -0.57
C SER A 832 31.21 -9.04 -1.91
N ALA A 833 32.27 -9.81 -1.86
CA ALA A 833 32.71 -10.61 -3.02
C ALA A 833 31.69 -11.74 -3.31
N ALA A 834 31.64 -12.19 -4.55
CA ALA A 834 30.97 -13.45 -4.87
C ALA A 834 31.63 -14.59 -4.12
N LEU A 835 30.84 -15.48 -3.51
CA LEU A 835 31.36 -16.61 -2.71
C LEU A 835 30.78 -17.92 -3.21
N SER A 836 31.57 -18.95 -3.21
CA SER A 836 31.09 -20.31 -3.38
C SER A 836 31.47 -21.14 -2.16
N ILE A 837 30.47 -21.76 -1.55
CA ILE A 837 30.56 -22.57 -0.33
C ILE A 837 30.28 -24.03 -0.73
N CYS A 838 31.21 -24.90 -0.48
CA CYS A 838 31.05 -26.33 -0.68
C CYS A 838 30.63 -26.97 0.65
N LEU A 839 29.50 -27.66 0.68
CA LEU A 839 29.03 -28.44 1.80
C LEU A 839 29.19 -29.92 1.49
N ASN A 840 29.93 -30.63 2.34
CA ASN A 840 30.19 -32.08 2.19
C ASN A 840 29.79 -32.78 3.48
N PRO A 841 28.51 -33.19 3.60
CA PRO A 841 28.02 -33.85 4.81
C PRO A 841 28.71 -35.20 5.01
N GLY A 842 29.32 -35.38 6.16
CA GLY A 842 30.04 -36.60 6.55
C GLY A 842 31.53 -36.68 6.19
N GLY A 843 32.16 -35.59 5.74
CA GLY A 843 33.59 -35.50 5.48
C GLY A 843 34.11 -34.07 5.64
N ASN A 844 35.41 -33.89 5.75
CA ASN A 844 36.04 -32.58 5.91
C ASN A 844 35.53 -31.59 4.86
N ALA A 845 34.70 -30.67 5.24
CA ALA A 845 34.19 -29.64 4.33
C ALA A 845 35.34 -28.72 3.92
N ILE A 846 35.48 -28.46 2.63
CA ILE A 846 36.50 -27.57 2.07
C ILE A 846 35.75 -26.30 1.59
N GLY A 847 35.84 -25.23 2.37
CA GLY A 847 35.38 -23.92 1.91
C GLY A 847 36.33 -23.37 0.84
N THR A 848 35.84 -23.22 -0.39
CA THR A 848 36.58 -22.58 -1.48
C THR A 848 36.07 -21.17 -1.69
N ILE A 849 36.92 -20.15 -1.48
CA ILE A 849 36.61 -18.76 -1.80
C ILE A 849 37.17 -18.47 -3.21
N CYS A 850 36.26 -18.21 -4.16
CA CYS A 850 36.64 -17.77 -5.51
C CYS A 850 36.70 -16.24 -5.57
N ASP A 851 37.81 -15.68 -6.01
CA ASP A 851 38.04 -14.24 -6.22
C ASP A 851 37.84 -13.95 -7.73
N ASP A 852 36.82 -13.16 -8.08
CA ASP A 852 36.54 -12.77 -9.46
C ASP A 852 37.54 -11.71 -9.94
N ARG A 853 38.73 -12.12 -10.40
CA ARG A 853 39.57 -11.32 -11.29
C ARG A 853 39.68 -11.98 -12.66
N PRO A 854 39.44 -11.26 -13.74
CA PRO A 854 39.32 -11.85 -15.08
C PRO A 854 40.63 -12.23 -15.72
N SER A 855 41.59 -12.89 -15.06
CA SER A 855 42.73 -13.54 -15.72
C SER A 855 43.69 -14.34 -14.84
N GLN A 856 43.40 -14.56 -13.55
CA GLN A 856 44.28 -15.43 -12.75
C GLN A 856 43.47 -16.27 -11.76
N HIS A 857 43.17 -17.50 -12.12
CA HIS A 857 42.56 -18.47 -11.22
C HIS A 857 43.50 -18.82 -10.07
N SER A 858 43.29 -18.23 -8.89
CA SER A 858 43.89 -18.72 -7.65
C SER A 858 42.80 -19.26 -6.74
N ILE A 859 42.88 -20.53 -6.46
CA ILE A 859 41.96 -21.20 -5.50
C ILE A 859 42.59 -21.10 -4.12
N LYS A 860 41.86 -20.53 -3.15
CA LYS A 860 42.27 -20.52 -1.74
C LYS A 860 41.56 -21.66 -1.03
N ASN A 861 42.29 -22.65 -0.59
CA ASN A 861 41.80 -23.80 0.19
C ASN A 861 42.16 -23.67 1.66
N TRP A 862 41.23 -23.91 2.54
CA TRP A 862 41.47 -24.15 3.97
C TRP A 862 41.77 -25.65 4.15
N GLN A 863 42.94 -25.98 4.67
CA GLN A 863 43.28 -27.34 5.05
C GLN A 863 44.14 -27.28 6.32
N ASP A 864 43.83 -28.11 7.30
CA ASP A 864 44.55 -28.22 8.60
C ASP A 864 44.72 -26.88 9.35
N GLY A 865 43.69 -26.01 9.36
CA GLY A 865 43.75 -24.73 10.05
C GLY A 865 44.61 -23.64 9.39
N GLN A 866 45.02 -23.82 8.13
CA GLN A 866 45.82 -22.84 7.40
C GLN A 866 45.28 -22.57 5.99
N ILE A 867 45.35 -21.30 5.55
CA ILE A 867 44.98 -20.92 4.19
C ILE A 867 46.06 -21.34 3.22
N ARG A 868 45.72 -22.17 2.22
CA ARG A 868 46.59 -22.51 1.09
C ARG A 868 46.07 -21.89 -0.20
N ILE A 869 46.94 -21.21 -0.92
CA ILE A 869 46.64 -20.57 -2.21
C ILE A 869 47.18 -21.45 -3.30
N ILE A 870 46.32 -21.95 -4.19
CA ILE A 870 46.71 -22.71 -5.37
C ILE A 870 46.68 -21.79 -6.59
N LYS A 871 47.82 -21.56 -7.19
CA LYS A 871 47.95 -20.78 -8.42
C LYS A 871 48.86 -21.55 -9.41
N ASP A 872 48.38 -21.70 -10.62
CA ASP A 872 49.14 -22.37 -11.71
C ASP A 872 49.73 -23.72 -11.31
N SER A 873 48.92 -24.59 -10.69
CA SER A 873 49.33 -25.93 -10.20
C SER A 873 50.34 -25.93 -9.05
N ARG A 874 50.62 -24.82 -8.42
CA ARG A 874 51.51 -24.70 -7.26
C ARG A 874 50.74 -24.23 -6.03
N THR A 875 51.07 -24.78 -4.86
CA THR A 875 50.44 -24.44 -3.60
C THR A 875 51.35 -23.50 -2.82
N TYR A 876 50.75 -22.40 -2.32
CA TYR A 876 51.40 -21.37 -1.52
C TYR A 876 50.77 -21.30 -0.13
N ASN A 877 51.51 -20.89 0.89
CA ASN A 877 50.92 -20.53 2.20
C ASN A 877 50.35 -19.11 2.19
N ALA A 878 49.73 -18.70 3.29
CA ALA A 878 49.13 -17.36 3.43
C ALA A 878 50.15 -16.20 3.27
N ALA A 879 51.46 -16.46 3.38
CA ALA A 879 52.52 -15.49 3.15
C ALA A 879 53.04 -15.49 1.70
N GLY A 880 52.44 -16.29 0.79
CA GLY A 880 52.87 -16.38 -0.62
C GLY A 880 54.07 -17.27 -0.90
N LEU A 881 54.48 -18.12 0.06
CA LEU A 881 55.61 -19.05 -0.13
C LEU A 881 55.13 -20.40 -0.70
N ILE A 882 55.80 -20.92 -1.70
CA ILE A 882 55.51 -22.23 -2.32
C ILE A 882 55.68 -23.33 -1.26
N ILE A 883 54.67 -24.14 -1.04
CA ILE A 883 54.72 -25.27 -0.11
C ILE A 883 54.80 -26.61 -0.86
N LYS A 884 54.45 -26.64 -2.15
CA LYS A 884 54.71 -27.76 -3.07
C LYS A 884 54.43 -27.38 -4.50
#